data_8e15b7bcb35dbf2c3169b7056ed1f1f1
#
_entry.id   8e15b7bcb35dbf2c3169b7056ed1f1f1
#
_cell.length_a   1.000
_cell.length_b   1.000
_cell.length_c   1.000
_cell.angle_alpha   90.00
_cell.angle_beta   90.00
_cell.angle_gamma   90.00
#
_symmetry.space_group_name_H-M   'P 1'
#
loop_
_entity.id
_entity.type
_entity.pdbx_description
1 polymer ?
#
loop_
_entity_poly.entity_id
_entity_poly.type
_entity_poly.pdbx_seq_one_letter_code
_entity_poly.pdbx_strand_id
1 'polypeptide(L)'
;PGGTEVEAAAAPPAPAPEAPVAPEVPAVEGGQPAGEAVVRVVEKPAAAKAEEERKEKEKKWKKIKPHEKKVQKGVLKSHIIQEIVEEPEAAPRAEEKPAPEPEPVVRQFQPVRVAKKKPRAAREKVPSTLPPKASKRVVKIEEVVTVGELAHRMGVKAAEVIKKLLELGSPATLNQLLDADTAALLAQEYGYEVENVAPEVESLIDQAEDRAEDLVPRPPVVTIMGHVDHGKTTLLDAIRASNVTETEAGGITQHIGAYEVEHQGRRLVILDTPGHEAFTTMRARGAQVTDVVVLVVAADDGVMPQTVEAIDHAKAAGVPIVVAVNKVDKPGAQPDRIRQQLSEYGLVPEEWGGQTLYANVSAKRRTGIDALLELVLLQAEVLDLKANPSKLARGTVIESRLERGRGPVATVLVQEGTLRVGDAIVTGTHYGRVRALLNDRGRRIEEAPPGTPAEIQGLNGLPAAGQKFAVLKDERTARQIALHRMEKERDKTAVRQRFSLEELHRRIEAGDLKELNIVVKADVQGSMEALQFSLGKLSTEKVRVNVIHAGVGGISESDVMLASASTAVVIGFNVRPEAGAAALAERENVDIRLYTVIYDVVEDVKKAMEGLLEPVFRETAQGRAEVRNLFHISRVGTIAGCAVISGKITRNSQIRVVRDNAVVHEGRLASLKRFKDDVREVTEGYECGIALENFNDIRVGDLLEAYVVEKVAGTLA
;
A
#
# COMPACT_ATOMS: atom_id res chain seq x y z
N PRO A 1 10.81 77.21 21.86
CA PRO A 1 11.44 78.32 21.13
C PRO A 1 12.83 77.84 20.60
N GLY A 2 13.04 78.11 19.31
CA GLY A 2 14.34 78.12 18.61
C GLY A 2 14.82 76.78 18.12
N GLY A 3 14.63 76.42 16.97
CA GLY A 3 15.04 76.82 15.64
C GLY A 3 16.54 76.66 15.39
N THR A 4 16.95 75.78 14.53
CA THR A 4 17.89 76.04 13.42
C THR A 4 18.03 74.82 12.54
N GLU A 5 17.61 74.92 11.32
CA GLU A 5 17.97 74.13 10.16
C GLU A 5 19.47 74.30 9.86
N VAL A 6 20.17 73.20 9.55
CA VAL A 6 21.45 73.23 8.87
C VAL A 6 21.36 72.30 7.66
N GLU A 7 21.30 72.91 6.52
CA GLU A 7 21.46 72.39 5.17
C GLU A 7 22.84 71.70 5.03
N ALA A 8 22.86 70.47 4.61
CA ALA A 8 24.12 69.76 4.27
C ALA A 8 24.07 69.30 2.81
N ALA A 9 25.02 69.81 2.07
CA ALA A 9 25.23 69.70 0.64
C ALA A 9 25.42 68.25 0.14
N ALA A 10 24.90 68.02 -1.07
CA ALA A 10 25.06 66.75 -1.84
C ALA A 10 26.52 66.53 -2.27
N ALA A 11 27.01 65.29 -2.05
CA ALA A 11 28.26 64.79 -2.61
C ALA A 11 27.97 64.06 -3.96
N PRO A 12 28.92 64.07 -4.91
CA PRO A 12 28.73 63.50 -6.26
C PRO A 12 28.82 61.96 -6.27
N PRO A 13 28.23 61.30 -7.31
CA PRO A 13 28.17 59.83 -7.38
C PRO A 13 29.54 59.22 -7.75
N ALA A 14 29.87 58.07 -7.13
CA ALA A 14 31.03 57.24 -7.44
C ALA A 14 30.87 56.46 -8.74
N PRO A 15 31.96 56.16 -9.49
CA PRO A 15 31.91 55.47 -10.77
C PRO A 15 31.62 53.97 -10.61
N ALA A 16 31.00 53.37 -11.62
CA ALA A 16 30.65 51.98 -11.71
C ALA A 16 31.89 51.06 -11.81
N PRO A 17 31.84 49.82 -11.29
CA PRO A 17 32.98 48.87 -11.39
C PRO A 17 33.02 48.24 -12.76
N GLU A 18 34.22 48.19 -13.37
CA GLU A 18 34.58 47.53 -14.60
C GLU A 18 34.47 45.99 -14.51
N ALA A 19 34.08 45.36 -15.63
CA ALA A 19 33.99 43.91 -15.78
C ALA A 19 35.38 43.24 -15.83
N PRO A 20 35.53 42.01 -15.26
CA PRO A 20 36.82 41.33 -15.28
C PRO A 20 37.18 40.78 -16.68
N VAL A 21 38.39 41.08 -17.08
CA VAL A 21 39.06 40.62 -18.30
C VAL A 21 39.48 39.16 -18.15
N ALA A 22 39.27 38.34 -19.18
CA ALA A 22 39.73 36.97 -19.29
C ALA A 22 41.24 36.87 -19.46
N PRO A 23 41.94 35.87 -18.88
CA PRO A 23 43.38 35.71 -19.07
C PRO A 23 43.73 35.11 -20.45
N GLU A 24 44.67 35.77 -21.10
CA GLU A 24 45.33 35.31 -22.34
C GLU A 24 46.25 34.11 -22.08
N VAL A 25 46.24 33.16 -23.06
CA VAL A 25 47.14 32.01 -23.12
C VAL A 25 48.38 32.41 -23.95
N PRO A 26 49.60 32.15 -23.50
CA PRO A 26 50.81 32.49 -24.31
C PRO A 26 51.02 31.50 -25.41
N ALA A 27 51.31 32.03 -26.60
CA ALA A 27 51.76 31.32 -27.82
C ALA A 27 53.24 30.88 -27.66
N VAL A 28 53.54 29.64 -28.06
CA VAL A 28 54.91 29.19 -28.32
C VAL A 28 54.99 28.70 -29.75
N GLU A 29 55.89 29.33 -30.49
CA GLU A 29 56.25 29.03 -31.86
C GLU A 29 57.09 27.73 -32.01
N GLY A 30 56.95 27.05 -33.13
CA GLY A 30 58.11 26.53 -33.84
C GLY A 30 58.20 25.01 -33.99
N GLY A 31 58.10 24.50 -35.21
CA GLY A 31 58.77 23.28 -35.65
C GLY A 31 57.97 22.23 -36.37
N GLN A 32 57.89 22.29 -37.70
CA GLN A 32 57.66 21.13 -38.59
C GLN A 32 58.96 20.35 -38.80
N PRO A 33 59.03 19.08 -39.34
CA PRO A 33 58.10 18.44 -40.26
C PRO A 33 57.90 16.90 -40.19
N ALA A 34 56.88 16.44 -40.93
CA ALA A 34 56.77 15.18 -41.65
C ALA A 34 56.73 13.83 -40.94
N GLY A 35 55.62 13.09 -41.16
CA GLY A 35 55.58 11.64 -40.96
C GLY A 35 54.21 11.04 -40.86
N GLU A 36 53.72 10.47 -41.96
CA GLU A 36 52.76 9.38 -42.08
C GLU A 36 51.37 9.45 -41.46
N ALA A 37 50.38 9.51 -42.33
CA ALA A 37 48.93 9.34 -42.07
C ALA A 37 48.63 7.89 -41.65
N VAL A 38 48.32 7.70 -40.37
CA VAL A 38 47.67 6.47 -39.88
C VAL A 38 46.17 6.72 -39.84
N VAL A 39 45.44 6.11 -40.77
CA VAL A 39 43.98 6.07 -40.80
C VAL A 39 43.50 5.28 -39.59
N ARG A 40 42.99 5.93 -38.53
CA ARG A 40 42.24 5.27 -37.45
C ARG A 40 40.87 4.89 -37.99
N VAL A 41 40.66 3.58 -38.20
CA VAL A 41 39.36 2.98 -38.42
C VAL A 41 38.56 3.15 -37.12
N VAL A 42 37.52 3.97 -37.16
CA VAL A 42 36.55 4.09 -36.06
C VAL A 42 35.71 2.81 -36.05
N GLU A 43 35.92 1.95 -35.06
CA GLU A 43 35.07 0.79 -34.86
C GLU A 43 33.63 1.24 -34.51
N LYS A 44 32.68 0.74 -35.28
CA LYS A 44 31.24 0.91 -34.98
C LYS A 44 30.89 0.26 -33.66
N PRO A 45 30.00 0.86 -32.83
CA PRO A 45 29.60 0.29 -31.53
C PRO A 45 28.96 -1.10 -31.71
N ALA A 46 29.23 -1.99 -30.79
CA ALA A 46 28.84 -3.41 -30.80
C ALA A 46 27.32 -3.68 -31.05
N ALA A 47 26.48 -2.71 -30.75
CA ALA A 47 25.02 -2.78 -30.97
C ALA A 47 24.67 -2.82 -32.49
N ALA A 48 25.40 -2.13 -33.32
CA ALA A 48 25.14 -2.10 -34.78
C ALA A 48 25.51 -3.43 -35.48
N LYS A 49 26.56 -4.12 -35.00
CA LYS A 49 26.95 -5.44 -35.53
C LYS A 49 25.90 -6.52 -35.15
N ALA A 50 25.34 -6.45 -33.97
CA ALA A 50 24.31 -7.41 -33.51
C ALA A 50 22.99 -7.26 -34.30
N GLU A 51 22.66 -6.05 -34.73
CA GLU A 51 21.44 -5.79 -35.51
C GLU A 51 21.57 -6.20 -36.98
N GLU A 52 22.76 -6.08 -37.57
CA GLU A 52 23.04 -6.59 -38.91
C GLU A 52 23.03 -8.13 -38.94
N GLU A 53 23.66 -8.79 -37.98
CA GLU A 53 23.61 -10.26 -37.88
C GLU A 53 22.17 -10.79 -37.66
N ARG A 54 21.36 -10.07 -36.91
CA ARG A 54 19.94 -10.42 -36.69
C ARG A 54 19.14 -10.30 -38.01
N LYS A 55 19.35 -9.24 -38.76
CA LYS A 55 18.70 -9.02 -40.08
C LYS A 55 19.17 -10.05 -41.13
N GLU A 56 20.42 -10.49 -41.06
CA GLU A 56 20.93 -11.54 -41.96
C GLU A 56 20.38 -12.92 -41.63
N LYS A 57 20.27 -13.27 -40.34
CA LYS A 57 19.64 -14.50 -39.88
C LYS A 57 18.12 -14.54 -40.21
N GLU A 58 17.44 -13.40 -40.12
CA GLU A 58 16.02 -13.28 -40.50
C GLU A 58 15.80 -13.39 -42.01
N LYS A 59 16.72 -12.86 -42.86
CA LYS A 59 16.69 -13.04 -44.32
C LYS A 59 16.99 -14.47 -44.74
N LYS A 60 17.87 -15.20 -44.04
CA LYS A 60 18.14 -16.62 -44.29
C LYS A 60 16.91 -17.47 -43.92
N TRP A 61 16.21 -17.11 -42.84
CA TRP A 61 15.01 -17.82 -42.35
C TRP A 61 13.79 -17.66 -43.31
N LYS A 62 13.63 -16.51 -43.96
CA LYS A 62 12.57 -16.25 -44.94
C LYS A 62 12.78 -16.97 -46.28
N LYS A 63 13.96 -17.51 -46.57
CA LYS A 63 14.27 -18.26 -47.80
C LYS A 63 14.04 -19.78 -47.71
N ILE A 64 13.68 -20.32 -46.54
CA ILE A 64 13.39 -21.75 -46.36
C ILE A 64 11.97 -22.03 -46.82
N LYS A 65 11.81 -22.98 -47.75
CA LYS A 65 10.53 -23.38 -48.34
C LYS A 65 9.54 -23.88 -47.29
N PRO A 66 8.21 -23.71 -47.47
CA PRO A 66 7.18 -24.07 -46.46
C PRO A 66 7.19 -25.54 -46.02
N HIS A 67 7.71 -26.45 -46.87
CA HIS A 67 7.71 -27.88 -46.57
C HIS A 67 8.74 -28.27 -45.49
N GLU A 68 9.92 -27.64 -45.46
CA GLU A 68 10.94 -27.92 -44.45
C GLU A 68 10.58 -27.39 -43.06
N LYS A 69 9.76 -26.32 -42.97
CA LYS A 69 9.27 -25.79 -41.68
C LYS A 69 8.33 -26.77 -40.95
N LYS A 70 7.59 -27.60 -41.68
CA LYS A 70 6.67 -28.58 -41.09
C LYS A 70 7.40 -29.80 -40.55
N VAL A 71 8.47 -30.21 -41.19
CA VAL A 71 9.27 -31.36 -40.79
C VAL A 71 10.10 -31.02 -39.52
N GLN A 72 10.71 -29.84 -39.48
CA GLN A 72 11.47 -29.42 -38.28
C GLN A 72 10.60 -29.24 -37.03
N LYS A 73 9.35 -28.77 -37.16
CA LYS A 73 8.41 -28.69 -36.03
C LYS A 73 7.92 -30.06 -35.55
N GLY A 74 7.84 -31.03 -36.43
CA GLY A 74 7.47 -32.42 -36.09
C GLY A 74 8.59 -33.15 -35.35
N VAL A 75 9.83 -32.99 -35.79
CA VAL A 75 11.02 -33.59 -35.16
C VAL A 75 11.30 -33.02 -33.78
N LEU A 76 11.12 -31.68 -33.58
CA LEU A 76 11.29 -31.08 -32.26
C LEU A 76 10.23 -31.53 -31.23
N LYS A 77 8.99 -31.84 -31.67
CA LYS A 77 7.97 -32.38 -30.76
C LYS A 77 8.17 -33.86 -30.43
N SER A 78 8.73 -34.65 -31.34
CA SER A 78 9.02 -36.08 -31.05
C SER A 78 10.26 -36.26 -30.15
N HIS A 79 11.28 -35.39 -30.24
CA HIS A 79 12.44 -35.46 -29.34
C HIS A 79 12.11 -35.04 -27.89
N ILE A 80 11.23 -34.07 -27.67
CA ILE A 80 10.84 -33.65 -26.33
C ILE A 80 9.98 -34.73 -25.62
N ILE A 81 9.28 -35.56 -26.38
CA ILE A 81 8.45 -36.68 -25.80
C ILE A 81 9.29 -37.90 -25.54
N GLN A 82 10.43 -38.11 -26.24
CA GLN A 82 11.33 -39.27 -26.00
C GLN A 82 12.30 -39.07 -24.82
N GLU A 83 12.65 -37.82 -24.48
CA GLU A 83 13.54 -37.55 -23.33
C GLU A 83 12.87 -37.70 -21.95
N ILE A 84 11.53 -37.86 -21.90
CA ILE A 84 10.80 -38.03 -20.64
C ILE A 84 10.49 -39.51 -20.28
N VAL A 85 10.83 -40.46 -21.14
CA VAL A 85 10.43 -41.87 -21.00
C VAL A 85 11.62 -42.86 -21.01
N GLU A 86 12.86 -42.44 -20.84
CA GLU A 86 13.97 -43.37 -20.61
C GLU A 86 14.33 -43.45 -19.12
N GLU A 87 13.68 -44.41 -18.42
CA GLU A 87 14.21 -45.03 -17.21
C GLU A 87 15.27 -46.05 -17.59
N PRO A 88 16.35 -46.25 -16.81
CA PRO A 88 17.47 -47.10 -17.18
C PRO A 88 17.10 -48.58 -17.17
N GLU A 89 17.36 -49.28 -18.29
CA GLU A 89 17.27 -50.73 -18.41
C GLU A 89 18.12 -51.47 -17.36
N ALA A 90 17.45 -52.29 -16.54
CA ALA A 90 18.08 -53.26 -15.67
C ALA A 90 18.32 -54.56 -16.43
N ALA A 91 19.50 -55.14 -16.24
CA ALA A 91 20.01 -56.35 -16.87
C ALA A 91 19.08 -57.58 -16.76
N PRO A 92 19.14 -58.55 -17.71
CA PRO A 92 18.20 -59.66 -17.80
C PRO A 92 18.40 -60.65 -16.67
N ARG A 93 17.35 -60.90 -15.88
CA ARG A 93 17.22 -62.06 -14.98
C ARG A 93 16.37 -63.13 -15.65
N ALA A 94 16.85 -64.37 -15.43
CA ALA A 94 16.32 -65.56 -15.97
C ALA A 94 14.82 -65.80 -15.75
N GLU A 95 14.20 -66.46 -16.74
CA GLU A 95 12.82 -66.94 -16.75
C GLU A 95 12.48 -67.86 -15.55
N GLU A 96 11.63 -67.37 -14.64
CA GLU A 96 10.88 -68.24 -13.71
C GLU A 96 9.40 -68.26 -14.15
N LYS A 97 8.89 -69.54 -14.21
CA LYS A 97 7.51 -69.85 -14.61
C LYS A 97 6.48 -69.17 -13.71
N PRO A 98 5.31 -68.70 -14.25
CA PRO A 98 4.29 -68.09 -13.44
C PRO A 98 3.64 -69.05 -12.47
N ALA A 99 3.61 -68.68 -11.18
CA ALA A 99 2.82 -69.35 -10.15
C ALA A 99 1.33 -68.97 -10.36
N PRO A 100 0.42 -69.93 -10.03
CA PRO A 100 -1.02 -69.72 -10.26
C PRO A 100 -1.57 -68.64 -9.34
N GLU A 101 -2.49 -67.81 -9.91
CA GLU A 101 -3.25 -66.77 -9.21
C GLU A 101 -3.99 -67.34 -7.99
N PRO A 102 -4.01 -66.68 -6.83
CA PRO A 102 -4.82 -67.13 -5.71
C PRO A 102 -6.30 -66.77 -5.96
N GLU A 103 -7.14 -67.80 -5.91
CA GLU A 103 -8.59 -67.69 -5.97
C GLU A 103 -9.12 -66.77 -4.88
N PRO A 104 -10.24 -66.04 -5.11
CA PRO A 104 -10.81 -65.12 -4.13
C PRO A 104 -11.37 -65.92 -2.94
N VAL A 105 -10.73 -65.77 -1.78
CA VAL A 105 -11.19 -66.35 -0.51
C VAL A 105 -12.49 -65.65 -0.10
N VAL A 106 -13.60 -66.27 -0.41
CA VAL A 106 -14.90 -65.96 0.14
C VAL A 106 -14.89 -66.28 1.64
N ARG A 107 -14.70 -65.30 2.48
CA ARG A 107 -14.84 -65.45 3.93
C ARG A 107 -16.31 -65.69 4.25
N GLN A 108 -16.67 -66.96 4.44
CA GLN A 108 -17.94 -67.32 5.04
C GLN A 108 -18.00 -66.82 6.48
N PHE A 109 -18.94 -65.96 6.76
CA PHE A 109 -19.23 -65.44 8.07
C PHE A 109 -19.84 -66.57 8.91
N GLN A 110 -19.05 -67.24 9.74
CA GLN A 110 -19.61 -68.14 10.74
C GLN A 110 -20.05 -67.31 11.97
N PRO A 111 -21.32 -67.37 12.35
CA PRO A 111 -21.80 -66.65 13.53
C PRO A 111 -21.21 -67.31 14.79
N VAL A 112 -20.35 -66.57 15.47
CA VAL A 112 -19.83 -66.95 16.79
C VAL A 112 -21.04 -67.02 17.75
N ARG A 113 -21.32 -68.25 18.26
CA ARG A 113 -22.30 -68.45 19.31
C ARG A 113 -21.84 -67.71 20.57
N VAL A 114 -22.39 -66.51 20.79
CA VAL A 114 -22.23 -65.80 22.06
C VAL A 114 -23.00 -66.55 23.17
N ALA A 115 -22.26 -67.10 24.08
CA ALA A 115 -22.85 -67.73 25.29
C ALA A 115 -23.68 -66.70 26.02
N LYS A 116 -24.98 -67.01 26.25
CA LYS A 116 -25.91 -66.20 27.00
C LYS A 116 -25.41 -66.12 28.48
N LYS A 117 -24.77 -64.94 28.81
CA LYS A 117 -24.57 -64.56 30.19
C LYS A 117 -25.91 -64.19 30.78
N LYS A 118 -26.23 -64.82 31.92
CA LYS A 118 -27.43 -64.55 32.74
C LYS A 118 -27.55 -63.02 33.01
N PRO A 119 -28.76 -62.46 32.99
CA PRO A 119 -28.98 -61.04 33.27
C PRO A 119 -28.55 -60.75 34.71
N ARG A 120 -27.48 -59.99 34.84
CA ARG A 120 -27.09 -59.33 36.11
C ARG A 120 -27.99 -58.12 36.25
N ALA A 121 -28.74 -58.05 37.33
CA ALA A 121 -29.69 -57.00 37.65
C ALA A 121 -29.09 -55.60 37.30
N ALA A 122 -29.81 -54.84 36.50
CA ALA A 122 -29.49 -53.46 36.19
C ALA A 122 -29.55 -52.68 37.51
N ARG A 123 -28.39 -52.35 38.06
CA ARG A 123 -28.29 -51.22 38.97
C ARG A 123 -28.44 -49.97 38.10
N GLU A 124 -29.58 -49.32 38.21
CA GLU A 124 -29.77 -47.97 37.78
C GLU A 124 -28.63 -47.10 38.33
N LYS A 125 -27.71 -46.67 37.44
CA LYS A 125 -26.80 -45.58 37.80
C LYS A 125 -27.62 -44.31 37.85
N VAL A 126 -28.06 -43.99 39.02
CA VAL A 126 -28.53 -42.62 39.36
C VAL A 126 -27.38 -41.69 38.94
N PRO A 127 -27.60 -40.68 38.08
CA PRO A 127 -26.53 -39.74 37.77
C PRO A 127 -26.15 -39.05 39.07
N SER A 128 -24.93 -39.20 39.49
CA SER A 128 -24.38 -38.58 40.69
C SER A 128 -24.32 -37.07 40.44
N THR A 129 -25.28 -36.35 40.98
CA THR A 129 -25.34 -34.89 41.03
C THR A 129 -24.44 -34.29 42.11
N LEU A 130 -23.37 -34.98 42.48
CA LEU A 130 -22.39 -34.42 43.39
C LEU A 130 -21.40 -33.56 42.60
N PRO A 131 -21.22 -32.29 42.97
CA PRO A 131 -20.24 -31.43 42.32
C PRO A 131 -18.83 -32.05 42.41
N PRO A 132 -17.99 -31.92 41.39
CA PRO A 132 -16.64 -32.45 41.41
C PRO A 132 -15.84 -31.93 42.61
N LYS A 133 -14.92 -32.74 43.13
CA LYS A 133 -14.03 -32.35 44.22
C LYS A 133 -13.32 -31.04 43.89
N ALA A 134 -13.06 -30.20 44.92
CA ALA A 134 -12.49 -28.84 44.77
C ALA A 134 -11.23 -28.76 43.84
N SER A 135 -10.40 -29.82 43.83
CA SER A 135 -9.23 -29.93 42.93
C SER A 135 -9.56 -30.15 41.45
N LYS A 136 -10.82 -30.30 41.05
CA LYS A 136 -11.29 -30.44 39.66
C LYS A 136 -12.17 -29.29 39.19
N ARG A 137 -12.20 -28.19 39.90
CA ARG A 137 -13.02 -27.01 39.56
C ARG A 137 -12.28 -25.94 38.79
N VAL A 138 -11.05 -26.25 38.29
CA VAL A 138 -10.30 -25.35 37.41
C VAL A 138 -10.54 -25.77 35.96
N VAL A 139 -11.08 -24.85 35.17
CA VAL A 139 -11.26 -25.00 33.71
C VAL A 139 -10.16 -24.23 33.03
N LYS A 140 -9.33 -24.94 32.34
CA LYS A 140 -8.27 -24.33 31.52
C LYS A 140 -8.87 -23.86 30.20
N ILE A 141 -8.84 -22.57 29.95
CA ILE A 141 -9.30 -21.96 28.68
C ILE A 141 -8.17 -21.20 28.01
N GLU A 142 -8.20 -21.20 26.70
CA GLU A 142 -7.40 -20.28 25.86
C GLU A 142 -8.12 -18.94 25.74
N GLU A 143 -7.57 -17.97 25.04
CA GLU A 143 -8.18 -16.64 24.88
C GLU A 143 -9.63 -16.68 24.36
N VAL A 144 -10.01 -17.74 23.64
CA VAL A 144 -11.37 -17.91 23.08
C VAL A 144 -11.79 -19.39 23.21
N VAL A 145 -13.03 -19.63 23.62
CA VAL A 145 -13.59 -20.98 23.77
C VAL A 145 -15.03 -21.03 23.24
N THR A 146 -15.44 -22.14 22.61
CA THR A 146 -16.86 -22.28 22.18
C THR A 146 -17.76 -22.57 23.35
N VAL A 147 -19.03 -22.12 23.31
CA VAL A 147 -20.05 -22.42 24.33
C VAL A 147 -20.17 -23.92 24.58
N GLY A 148 -20.11 -24.74 23.50
CA GLY A 148 -20.18 -26.19 23.59
C GLY A 148 -18.97 -26.82 24.29
N GLU A 149 -17.79 -26.32 24.04
CA GLU A 149 -16.55 -26.81 24.66
C GLU A 149 -16.42 -26.37 26.12
N LEU A 150 -16.79 -25.14 26.43
CA LEU A 150 -16.87 -24.64 27.82
C LEU A 150 -17.84 -25.49 28.62
N ALA A 151 -19.05 -25.75 28.09
CA ALA A 151 -20.06 -26.62 28.72
C ALA A 151 -19.53 -28.04 28.95
N HIS A 152 -18.82 -28.61 27.97
CA HIS A 152 -18.22 -29.94 28.07
C HIS A 152 -17.11 -29.98 29.14
N ARG A 153 -16.22 -28.98 29.18
CA ARG A 153 -15.13 -28.88 30.18
C ARG A 153 -15.68 -28.69 31.61
N MET A 154 -16.76 -27.93 31.75
CA MET A 154 -17.47 -27.79 33.03
C MET A 154 -18.36 -29.01 33.41
N GLY A 155 -18.62 -29.90 32.44
CA GLY A 155 -19.53 -31.04 32.66
C GLY A 155 -21.01 -30.64 32.81
N VAL A 156 -21.40 -29.46 32.30
CA VAL A 156 -22.74 -28.89 32.30
C VAL A 156 -23.36 -29.07 30.88
N LYS A 157 -24.67 -29.14 30.83
CA LYS A 157 -25.36 -29.20 29.53
C LYS A 157 -25.25 -27.85 28.81
N ALA A 158 -24.85 -27.87 27.53
CA ALA A 158 -24.72 -26.67 26.74
C ALA A 158 -25.99 -25.80 26.70
N ALA A 159 -27.15 -26.43 26.76
CA ALA A 159 -28.45 -25.71 26.85
C ALA A 159 -28.60 -24.87 28.12
N GLU A 160 -28.02 -25.31 29.25
CA GLU A 160 -28.03 -24.54 30.50
C GLU A 160 -27.10 -23.34 30.42
N VAL A 161 -25.93 -23.50 29.79
CA VAL A 161 -24.98 -22.42 29.56
C VAL A 161 -25.55 -21.37 28.59
N ILE A 162 -26.24 -21.80 27.51
CA ILE A 162 -26.91 -20.90 26.56
C ILE A 162 -28.04 -20.12 27.28
N LYS A 163 -28.83 -20.79 28.12
CA LYS A 163 -29.89 -20.12 28.89
C LYS A 163 -29.31 -19.04 29.80
N LYS A 164 -28.19 -19.32 30.45
CA LYS A 164 -27.52 -18.36 31.34
C LYS A 164 -26.93 -17.19 30.58
N LEU A 165 -26.35 -17.42 29.40
CA LEU A 165 -25.91 -16.35 28.49
C LEU A 165 -27.06 -15.44 28.05
N LEU A 166 -28.23 -16.03 27.80
CA LEU A 166 -29.43 -15.27 27.46
C LEU A 166 -29.90 -14.40 28.68
N GLU A 167 -29.80 -14.91 29.90
CA GLU A 167 -30.11 -14.16 31.14
C GLU A 167 -29.13 -13.00 31.36
N LEU A 168 -27.88 -13.14 30.93
CA LEU A 168 -26.83 -12.11 30.95
C LEU A 168 -26.94 -11.10 29.78
N GLY A 169 -27.95 -11.25 28.90
CA GLY A 169 -28.22 -10.34 27.81
C GLY A 169 -27.40 -10.62 26.51
N SER A 170 -26.66 -11.72 26.51
CA SER A 170 -25.83 -12.12 25.35
C SER A 170 -26.35 -13.41 24.71
N PRO A 171 -27.32 -13.36 23.77
CA PRO A 171 -27.81 -14.55 23.09
C PRO A 171 -26.69 -15.25 22.35
N ALA A 172 -26.40 -16.51 22.70
CA ALA A 172 -25.32 -17.28 22.09
C ALA A 172 -25.80 -18.63 21.59
N THR A 173 -25.16 -19.11 20.53
CA THR A 173 -25.38 -20.44 19.97
C THR A 173 -24.29 -21.43 20.43
N LEU A 174 -24.54 -22.73 20.27
CA LEU A 174 -23.62 -23.81 20.69
C LEU A 174 -22.20 -23.64 20.23
N ASN A 175 -22.02 -23.17 18.98
CA ASN A 175 -20.72 -23.00 18.32
C ASN A 175 -20.21 -21.55 18.39
N GLN A 176 -20.82 -20.70 19.18
CA GLN A 176 -20.36 -19.32 19.35
C GLN A 176 -19.12 -19.31 20.23
N LEU A 177 -18.14 -18.50 19.81
CA LEU A 177 -16.92 -18.25 20.56
C LEU A 177 -17.22 -17.22 21.67
N LEU A 178 -16.76 -17.53 22.85
CA LEU A 178 -16.76 -16.66 24.01
C LEU A 178 -15.33 -16.19 24.26
N ASP A 179 -15.16 -14.94 24.57
CA ASP A 179 -13.92 -14.38 25.09
C ASP A 179 -13.62 -14.87 26.52
N ALA A 180 -12.38 -14.81 26.92
CA ALA A 180 -11.92 -15.31 28.21
C ALA A 180 -12.65 -14.67 29.37
N ASP A 181 -13.00 -13.39 29.28
CA ASP A 181 -13.70 -12.65 30.34
C ASP A 181 -15.13 -13.13 30.50
N THR A 182 -15.88 -13.29 29.41
CA THR A 182 -17.25 -13.82 29.42
C THR A 182 -17.28 -15.28 29.89
N ALA A 183 -16.30 -16.07 29.43
CA ALA A 183 -16.16 -17.47 29.86
C ALA A 183 -15.79 -17.58 31.34
N ALA A 184 -14.97 -16.67 31.88
CA ALA A 184 -14.65 -16.60 33.31
C ALA A 184 -15.85 -16.24 34.16
N LEU A 185 -16.64 -15.23 33.75
CA LEU A 185 -17.89 -14.86 34.43
C LEU A 185 -18.85 -16.04 34.48
N LEU A 186 -19.06 -16.74 33.36
CA LEU A 186 -19.91 -17.92 33.31
C LEU A 186 -19.38 -19.05 34.17
N ALA A 187 -18.11 -19.37 34.12
CA ALA A 187 -17.49 -20.42 34.89
C ALA A 187 -17.59 -20.14 36.38
N GLN A 188 -17.43 -18.90 36.81
CA GLN A 188 -17.56 -18.46 38.21
C GLN A 188 -18.97 -18.69 38.75
N GLU A 189 -20.03 -18.47 37.96
CA GLU A 189 -21.41 -18.75 38.36
C GLU A 189 -21.68 -20.24 38.62
N TYR A 190 -20.98 -21.11 37.85
CA TYR A 190 -21.05 -22.57 38.10
C TYR A 190 -20.06 -23.06 39.15
N GLY A 191 -19.31 -22.14 39.79
CA GLY A 191 -18.34 -22.47 40.86
C GLY A 191 -17.03 -23.07 40.30
N TYR A 192 -16.68 -22.77 39.07
CA TYR A 192 -15.41 -23.11 38.45
C TYR A 192 -14.50 -21.87 38.39
N GLU A 193 -13.23 -22.08 38.61
CA GLU A 193 -12.19 -21.10 38.44
C GLU A 193 -11.59 -21.29 37.05
N VAL A 194 -11.40 -20.19 36.31
CA VAL A 194 -10.83 -20.21 34.99
C VAL A 194 -9.34 -19.91 35.08
N GLU A 195 -8.53 -20.83 34.65
CA GLU A 195 -7.11 -20.63 34.45
C GLU A 195 -6.90 -20.34 32.97
N ASN A 196 -6.52 -19.10 32.63
CA ASN A 196 -6.13 -18.75 31.28
C ASN A 196 -4.75 -19.38 31.03
N VAL A 197 -4.74 -20.52 30.34
CA VAL A 197 -3.51 -21.18 29.92
C VAL A 197 -3.12 -20.53 28.61
N ALA A 198 -2.30 -19.47 28.67
CA ALA A 198 -1.55 -19.07 27.50
C ALA A 198 -0.83 -20.32 27.00
N PRO A 199 -0.95 -20.69 25.70
CA PRO A 199 -0.45 -21.96 25.23
C PRO A 199 1.02 -22.09 25.62
N GLU A 200 1.41 -23.25 26.16
CA GLU A 200 2.81 -23.61 26.44
C GLU A 200 3.73 -23.29 25.25
N VAL A 201 3.14 -23.19 24.06
CA VAL A 201 3.78 -22.91 22.78
C VAL A 201 4.31 -21.46 22.70
N GLU A 202 3.66 -20.47 23.31
CA GLU A 202 4.18 -19.08 23.34
C GLU A 202 5.21 -18.89 24.44
N SER A 203 5.13 -19.64 25.54
CA SER A 203 6.16 -19.63 26.59
C SER A 203 7.51 -20.20 26.11
N LEU A 204 7.53 -20.98 25.02
CA LEU A 204 8.78 -21.43 24.37
C LEU A 204 9.56 -20.29 23.71
N ILE A 205 8.92 -19.14 23.47
CA ILE A 205 9.56 -17.95 22.92
C ILE A 205 10.16 -17.10 24.05
N ASP A 206 9.57 -17.15 25.26
CA ASP A 206 10.06 -16.38 26.39
C ASP A 206 11.41 -16.92 26.87
N GLN A 207 12.42 -16.07 26.80
CA GLN A 207 13.75 -16.34 27.31
C GLN A 207 13.87 -15.82 28.73
N ALA A 208 14.80 -16.43 29.48
CA ALA A 208 15.13 -15.96 30.82
C ALA A 208 15.57 -14.48 30.81
N GLU A 209 15.31 -13.79 31.92
CA GLU A 209 15.76 -12.40 32.12
C GLU A 209 17.27 -12.26 31.92
N ASP A 210 17.71 -11.12 31.38
CA ASP A 210 19.12 -10.85 31.10
C ASP A 210 19.87 -10.59 32.41
N ARG A 211 21.08 -11.15 32.48
CA ARG A 211 22.01 -10.75 33.50
C ARG A 211 22.69 -9.46 33.08
N ALA A 212 22.85 -8.53 34.00
CA ALA A 212 23.50 -7.24 33.72
C ALA A 212 24.92 -7.38 33.13
N GLU A 213 25.59 -8.50 33.39
CA GLU A 213 26.95 -8.82 32.91
C GLU A 213 26.99 -9.17 31.42
N ASP A 214 25.89 -9.67 30.86
CA ASP A 214 25.76 -10.12 29.46
C ASP A 214 25.35 -8.99 28.52
N LEU A 215 24.99 -7.82 29.04
CA LEU A 215 24.51 -6.67 28.29
C LEU A 215 25.67 -5.86 27.69
N VAL A 216 25.69 -5.75 26.38
CA VAL A 216 26.68 -4.97 25.59
C VAL A 216 26.00 -3.79 24.94
N PRO A 217 26.63 -2.60 24.85
CA PRO A 217 26.07 -1.48 24.09
C PRO A 217 25.80 -1.86 22.65
N ARG A 218 24.61 -1.46 22.12
CA ARG A 218 24.24 -1.69 20.73
C ARG A 218 24.10 -0.39 19.94
N PRO A 219 24.28 -0.42 18.61
CA PRO A 219 24.01 0.72 17.76
C PRO A 219 22.58 1.23 17.94
N PRO A 220 22.37 2.57 18.00
CA PRO A 220 21.04 3.14 18.01
C PRO A 220 20.37 2.98 16.65
N VAL A 221 19.05 2.77 16.69
CA VAL A 221 18.18 2.74 15.53
C VAL A 221 17.42 4.06 15.43
N VAL A 222 17.55 4.74 14.32
CA VAL A 222 17.08 6.11 14.12
C VAL A 222 16.13 6.15 12.92
N THR A 223 14.91 6.63 13.10
CA THR A 223 13.98 6.86 11.98
C THR A 223 13.98 8.32 11.57
N ILE A 224 14.09 8.59 10.28
CA ILE A 224 13.94 9.93 9.71
C ILE A 224 12.51 10.15 9.26
N MET A 225 11.85 11.18 9.81
CA MET A 225 10.46 11.54 9.55
C MET A 225 10.31 13.01 9.17
N GLY A 226 9.17 13.39 8.66
CA GLY A 226 8.83 14.78 8.30
C GLY A 226 8.00 14.86 7.02
N HIS A 227 7.63 16.07 6.63
CA HIS A 227 6.79 16.35 5.47
C HIS A 227 7.46 15.97 4.15
N VAL A 228 6.65 15.80 3.08
CA VAL A 228 7.15 15.68 1.69
C VAL A 228 7.95 16.94 1.36
N ASP A 229 8.98 16.83 0.51
CA ASP A 229 9.85 17.93 0.06
C ASP A 229 10.66 18.67 1.15
N HIS A 230 10.60 18.25 2.42
CA HIS A 230 11.49 18.79 3.46
C HIS A 230 12.94 18.31 3.35
N GLY A 231 13.23 17.44 2.38
CA GLY A 231 14.59 16.99 2.04
C GLY A 231 15.10 15.82 2.90
N LYS A 232 14.20 14.93 3.34
CA LYS A 232 14.58 13.70 4.08
C LYS A 232 15.51 12.81 3.26
N THR A 233 15.11 12.42 2.06
CA THR A 233 15.90 11.55 1.16
C THR A 233 17.21 12.22 0.77
N THR A 234 17.20 13.54 0.50
CA THR A 234 18.43 14.31 0.22
C THR A 234 19.38 14.33 1.43
N LEU A 235 18.83 14.42 2.66
CA LEU A 235 19.63 14.35 3.88
C LEU A 235 20.27 12.97 4.04
N LEU A 236 19.50 11.91 3.79
CA LEU A 236 19.97 10.53 3.79
C LEU A 236 21.06 10.28 2.74
N ASP A 237 20.86 10.75 1.52
CA ASP A 237 21.86 10.65 0.47
C ASP A 237 23.17 11.37 0.85
N ALA A 238 23.06 12.51 1.53
CA ALA A 238 24.21 13.26 2.02
C ALA A 238 24.96 12.50 3.13
N ILE A 239 24.24 11.81 4.03
CA ILE A 239 24.81 10.97 5.10
C ILE A 239 25.50 9.72 4.52
N ARG A 240 24.86 9.06 3.54
CA ARG A 240 25.36 7.82 2.92
C ARG A 240 26.39 8.05 1.82
N ALA A 241 26.58 9.28 1.37
CA ALA A 241 27.34 9.63 0.17
C ALA A 241 26.83 8.86 -1.08
N SER A 242 25.50 8.74 -1.21
CA SER A 242 24.79 8.07 -2.30
C SER A 242 23.88 9.06 -3.03
N ASN A 243 23.29 8.64 -4.15
CA ASN A 243 22.33 9.43 -4.93
C ASN A 243 21.07 8.60 -5.20
N VAL A 244 20.40 8.13 -4.16
CA VAL A 244 19.18 7.32 -4.28
C VAL A 244 18.01 8.15 -4.80
N THR A 245 17.95 9.42 -4.42
CA THR A 245 16.92 10.37 -4.88
C THR A 245 16.81 10.45 -6.41
N GLU A 246 17.91 10.31 -7.14
CA GLU A 246 17.90 10.36 -8.62
C GLU A 246 17.42 9.04 -9.26
N THR A 247 17.43 7.94 -8.53
CA THR A 247 17.06 6.60 -9.01
C THR A 247 15.64 6.20 -8.66
N GLU A 248 15.03 6.82 -7.67
CA GLU A 248 13.65 6.54 -7.26
C GLU A 248 12.62 7.15 -8.23
N ALA A 249 11.59 6.38 -8.54
CA ALA A 249 10.51 6.84 -9.41
C ALA A 249 9.75 8.01 -8.77
N GLY A 250 9.65 9.12 -9.50
CA GLY A 250 9.01 10.34 -9.01
C GLY A 250 9.85 11.14 -8.01
N GLY A 251 11.11 10.74 -7.72
CA GLY A 251 11.99 11.42 -6.77
C GLY A 251 11.52 11.41 -5.32
N ILE A 252 10.65 10.46 -4.96
CA ILE A 252 10.08 10.29 -3.61
C ILE A 252 10.35 8.89 -3.09
N THR A 253 10.69 8.77 -1.81
CA THR A 253 10.84 7.50 -1.14
C THR A 253 9.47 6.84 -0.94
N GLN A 254 9.32 5.60 -1.41
CA GLN A 254 8.07 4.83 -1.33
C GLN A 254 8.21 3.52 -0.55
N HIS A 255 9.42 3.14 -0.14
CA HIS A 255 9.74 1.94 0.64
C HIS A 255 10.43 2.31 1.95
N ILE A 256 10.38 1.42 2.94
CA ILE A 256 11.18 1.60 4.16
C ILE A 256 12.59 1.06 3.89
N GLY A 257 13.56 1.95 3.82
CA GLY A 257 14.98 1.59 3.74
C GLY A 257 15.61 1.46 5.13
N ALA A 258 16.47 0.47 5.34
CA ALA A 258 17.27 0.33 6.56
C ALA A 258 18.75 0.26 6.20
N TYR A 259 19.54 1.13 6.80
CA TYR A 259 20.95 1.33 6.41
C TYR A 259 21.85 1.47 7.63
N GLU A 260 23.02 0.87 7.55
CA GLU A 260 24.07 1.04 8.56
C GLU A 260 25.01 2.20 8.15
N VAL A 261 25.22 3.15 9.07
CA VAL A 261 26.10 4.30 8.90
C VAL A 261 27.15 4.29 10.01
N GLU A 262 28.38 4.61 9.66
CA GLU A 262 29.47 4.79 10.61
C GLU A 262 29.86 6.27 10.70
N HIS A 263 29.83 6.82 11.91
CA HIS A 263 30.25 8.19 12.19
C HIS A 263 31.25 8.20 13.36
N GLN A 264 32.47 8.72 13.18
CA GLN A 264 33.51 8.77 14.15
C GLN A 264 33.82 7.42 14.85
N GLY A 265 33.77 6.30 14.10
CA GLY A 265 33.99 4.96 14.64
C GLY A 265 32.81 4.37 15.42
N ARG A 266 31.67 5.06 15.49
CA ARG A 266 30.42 4.59 16.08
C ARG A 266 29.43 4.22 14.98
N ARG A 267 28.74 3.11 15.16
CA ARG A 267 27.72 2.64 14.23
C ARG A 267 26.35 3.14 14.66
N LEU A 268 25.52 3.50 13.69
CA LEU A 268 24.11 3.81 13.86
C LEU A 268 23.32 3.23 12.68
N VAL A 269 22.07 2.88 12.91
CA VAL A 269 21.17 2.37 11.88
C VAL A 269 20.11 3.41 11.59
N ILE A 270 19.96 3.77 10.33
CA ILE A 270 18.96 4.74 9.90
C ILE A 270 17.86 4.01 9.15
N LEU A 271 16.61 4.28 9.54
CA LEU A 271 15.41 3.87 8.84
C LEU A 271 14.84 5.07 8.08
N ASP A 272 14.76 4.95 6.76
CA ASP A 272 14.07 5.92 5.92
C ASP A 272 12.58 5.61 5.83
N THR A 273 11.74 6.60 6.06
CA THR A 273 10.29 6.45 5.95
C THR A 273 9.69 7.43 4.95
N PRO A 274 8.73 6.96 4.11
CA PRO A 274 8.04 7.83 3.17
C PRO A 274 7.31 8.98 3.86
N GLY A 275 7.38 10.19 3.28
CA GLY A 275 6.74 11.39 3.85
C GLY A 275 5.25 11.53 3.56
N HIS A 276 4.75 10.88 2.51
CA HIS A 276 3.38 11.06 2.02
C HIS A 276 2.31 10.46 2.95
N GLU A 277 1.14 11.09 3.02
CA GLU A 277 -0.01 10.67 3.85
C GLU A 277 -0.41 9.21 3.63
N ALA A 278 -0.34 8.71 2.41
CA ALA A 278 -0.62 7.30 2.09
C ALA A 278 0.17 6.30 2.95
N PHE A 279 1.34 6.68 3.44
CA PHE A 279 2.28 5.81 4.16
C PHE A 279 2.24 5.97 5.69
N THR A 280 1.12 6.43 6.25
CA THR A 280 0.93 6.60 7.71
C THR A 280 1.29 5.33 8.50
N THR A 281 0.88 4.15 8.02
CA THR A 281 1.21 2.86 8.65
C THR A 281 2.72 2.59 8.69
N MET A 282 3.44 2.98 7.64
CA MET A 282 4.90 2.83 7.59
C MET A 282 5.60 3.78 8.58
N ARG A 283 5.11 5.02 8.75
CA ARG A 283 5.63 5.97 9.77
C ARG A 283 5.38 5.47 11.18
N ALA A 284 4.19 5.00 11.49
CA ALA A 284 3.87 4.39 12.77
C ALA A 284 4.79 3.21 13.10
N ARG A 285 5.03 2.34 12.11
CA ARG A 285 5.95 1.20 12.22
C ARG A 285 7.39 1.67 12.45
N GLY A 286 7.85 2.65 11.69
CA GLY A 286 9.17 3.26 11.87
C GLY A 286 9.36 3.76 13.31
N ALA A 287 8.39 4.50 13.86
CA ALA A 287 8.47 4.98 15.25
C ALA A 287 8.51 3.86 16.28
N GLN A 288 7.74 2.78 16.11
CA GLN A 288 7.68 1.66 17.07
C GLN A 288 8.96 0.81 17.13
N VAL A 289 9.77 0.84 16.09
CA VAL A 289 10.94 -0.03 15.94
C VAL A 289 12.23 0.70 16.34
N THR A 290 12.20 2.03 16.44
CA THR A 290 13.36 2.89 16.64
C THR A 290 13.56 3.37 18.07
N ASP A 291 14.80 3.78 18.36
CA ASP A 291 15.20 4.34 19.65
C ASP A 291 15.13 5.87 19.64
N VAL A 292 15.38 6.51 18.49
CA VAL A 292 15.38 7.97 18.31
C VAL A 292 14.69 8.32 16.98
N VAL A 293 13.88 9.36 16.97
CA VAL A 293 13.27 9.92 15.74
C VAL A 293 13.97 11.22 15.38
N VAL A 294 14.45 11.35 14.14
CA VAL A 294 14.92 12.61 13.56
C VAL A 294 13.79 13.24 12.75
N LEU A 295 13.25 14.34 13.25
CA LEU A 295 12.19 15.11 12.61
C LEU A 295 12.80 16.16 11.70
N VAL A 296 12.66 15.99 10.38
CA VAL A 296 13.18 16.94 9.37
C VAL A 296 12.13 17.97 9.02
N VAL A 297 12.44 19.24 9.28
CA VAL A 297 11.56 20.38 8.95
C VAL A 297 12.32 21.38 8.07
N ALA A 298 11.72 21.78 6.96
CA ALA A 298 12.35 22.76 6.08
C ALA A 298 12.19 24.18 6.62
N ALA A 299 13.29 24.95 6.66
CA ALA A 299 13.34 26.30 7.22
C ALA A 299 12.57 27.34 6.40
N ASP A 300 12.23 27.03 5.15
CA ASP A 300 11.45 27.88 4.23
C ASP A 300 9.94 27.61 4.31
N ASP A 301 9.51 26.38 4.61
CA ASP A 301 8.10 25.98 4.55
C ASP A 301 7.40 26.03 5.92
N GLY A 302 8.07 25.60 6.98
CA GLY A 302 7.51 25.58 8.35
C GLY A 302 6.93 24.20 8.75
N VAL A 303 6.11 24.22 9.82
CA VAL A 303 5.45 23.01 10.32
C VAL A 303 4.20 22.71 9.47
N MET A 304 4.21 21.56 8.81
CA MET A 304 3.16 21.09 7.90
C MET A 304 2.36 19.93 8.54
N PRO A 305 1.13 19.59 8.04
CA PRO A 305 0.28 18.58 8.67
C PRO A 305 0.98 17.22 8.87
N GLN A 306 1.77 16.77 7.90
CA GLN A 306 2.52 15.51 8.01
C GLN A 306 3.70 15.60 9.02
N THR A 307 4.18 16.81 9.32
CA THR A 307 5.15 17.03 10.40
C THR A 307 4.47 16.81 11.76
N VAL A 308 3.25 17.31 11.93
CA VAL A 308 2.45 17.09 13.15
C VAL A 308 2.15 15.61 13.33
N GLU A 309 1.72 14.92 12.27
CA GLU A 309 1.50 13.47 12.28
C GLU A 309 2.75 12.69 12.70
N ALA A 310 3.93 13.08 12.21
CA ALA A 310 5.20 12.47 12.60
C ALA A 310 5.52 12.66 14.10
N ILE A 311 5.23 13.85 14.64
CA ILE A 311 5.36 14.15 16.08
C ILE A 311 4.42 13.25 16.90
N ASP A 312 3.17 13.11 16.47
CA ASP A 312 2.17 12.30 17.17
C ASP A 312 2.57 10.81 17.17
N HIS A 313 3.08 10.30 16.06
CA HIS A 313 3.60 8.91 15.98
C HIS A 313 4.80 8.70 16.93
N ALA A 314 5.75 9.62 16.96
CA ALA A 314 6.90 9.53 17.85
C ALA A 314 6.48 9.59 19.33
N LYS A 315 5.57 10.49 19.69
CA LYS A 315 5.01 10.60 21.04
C LYS A 315 4.21 9.36 21.44
N ALA A 316 3.38 8.82 20.54
CA ALA A 316 2.62 7.60 20.79
C ALA A 316 3.52 6.37 21.00
N ALA A 317 4.68 6.34 20.35
CA ALA A 317 5.71 5.33 20.53
C ALA A 317 6.59 5.58 21.78
N GLY A 318 6.52 6.76 22.41
CA GLY A 318 7.36 7.13 23.55
C GLY A 318 8.84 7.36 23.20
N VAL A 319 9.15 7.69 21.94
CA VAL A 319 10.50 7.81 21.43
C VAL A 319 10.94 9.28 21.45
N PRO A 320 12.16 9.61 21.91
CA PRO A 320 12.69 10.97 21.89
C PRO A 320 12.88 11.48 20.45
N ILE A 321 12.66 12.79 20.28
CA ILE A 321 12.70 13.46 18.99
C ILE A 321 13.91 14.40 18.95
N VAL A 322 14.74 14.28 17.93
CA VAL A 322 15.80 15.24 17.55
C VAL A 322 15.32 15.99 16.31
N VAL A 323 15.36 17.32 16.35
CA VAL A 323 14.85 18.13 15.23
C VAL A 323 16.00 18.57 14.32
N ALA A 324 15.86 18.25 13.03
CA ALA A 324 16.76 18.71 11.97
C ALA A 324 16.06 19.81 11.14
N VAL A 325 16.45 21.07 11.37
CA VAL A 325 15.96 22.20 10.55
C VAL A 325 16.78 22.25 9.27
N ASN A 326 16.18 21.79 8.17
CA ASN A 326 16.85 21.65 6.87
C ASN A 326 16.61 22.88 5.95
N LYS A 327 17.38 22.93 4.87
CA LYS A 327 17.33 24.00 3.85
C LYS A 327 17.75 25.37 4.40
N VAL A 328 18.61 25.44 5.41
CA VAL A 328 19.07 26.71 5.99
C VAL A 328 19.90 27.56 5.01
N ASP A 329 20.29 26.98 3.87
CA ASP A 329 21.00 27.66 2.78
C ASP A 329 20.10 28.51 1.85
N LYS A 330 18.78 28.35 1.95
CA LYS A 330 17.85 29.12 1.12
C LYS A 330 17.70 30.57 1.62
N PRO A 331 17.61 31.56 0.68
CA PRO A 331 17.27 32.90 1.05
C PRO A 331 15.83 32.93 1.62
N GLY A 332 15.68 33.42 2.84
CA GLY A 332 14.37 33.44 3.52
C GLY A 332 14.18 32.31 4.55
N ALA A 333 15.18 31.44 4.75
CA ALA A 333 15.16 30.45 5.82
C ALA A 333 15.02 31.13 7.19
N GLN A 334 14.08 30.66 8.01
CA GLN A 334 13.77 31.20 9.35
C GLN A 334 13.79 30.09 10.40
N PRO A 335 14.97 29.63 10.86
CA PRO A 335 15.07 28.56 11.84
C PRO A 335 14.36 28.84 13.16
N ASP A 336 14.42 30.10 13.65
CA ASP A 336 13.80 30.51 14.90
C ASP A 336 12.26 30.45 14.85
N ARG A 337 11.67 30.76 13.70
CA ARG A 337 10.22 30.57 13.48
C ARG A 337 9.84 29.09 13.62
N ILE A 338 10.64 28.18 13.07
CA ILE A 338 10.40 26.73 13.19
C ILE A 338 10.47 26.29 14.64
N ARG A 339 11.50 26.73 15.39
CA ARG A 339 11.63 26.46 16.82
C ARG A 339 10.41 26.91 17.61
N GLN A 340 9.89 28.13 17.31
CA GLN A 340 8.70 28.65 17.93
C GLN A 340 7.46 27.80 17.61
N GLN A 341 7.23 27.46 16.34
CA GLN A 341 6.10 26.62 15.93
C GLN A 341 6.15 25.23 16.56
N LEU A 342 7.32 24.59 16.60
CA LEU A 342 7.47 23.26 17.20
C LEU A 342 7.31 23.29 18.73
N SER A 343 7.61 24.41 19.38
CA SER A 343 7.38 24.58 20.83
C SER A 343 5.90 24.52 21.18
N GLU A 344 4.97 24.93 20.27
CA GLU A 344 3.52 24.78 20.44
C GLU A 344 3.10 23.29 20.51
N TYR A 345 3.87 22.42 19.86
CA TYR A 345 3.69 20.96 19.91
C TYR A 345 4.49 20.29 21.04
N GLY A 346 5.09 21.09 21.97
CA GLY A 346 5.81 20.58 23.12
C GLY A 346 7.26 20.18 22.83
N LEU A 347 7.80 20.51 21.65
CA LEU A 347 9.21 20.31 21.31
C LEU A 347 9.98 21.60 21.58
N VAL A 348 10.22 21.90 22.87
CA VAL A 348 10.92 23.09 23.30
C VAL A 348 12.43 22.89 23.19
N PRO A 349 13.17 23.80 22.52
CA PRO A 349 14.63 23.72 22.45
C PRO A 349 15.31 23.73 23.83
N GLU A 350 16.43 23.06 23.94
CA GLU A 350 17.24 23.07 25.16
C GLU A 350 17.68 24.49 25.56
N GLU A 351 17.99 25.36 24.57
CA GLU A 351 18.34 26.77 24.76
C GLU A 351 17.20 27.57 25.46
N TRP A 352 15.95 27.13 25.36
CA TRP A 352 14.76 27.76 25.97
C TRP A 352 14.31 26.99 27.23
N GLY A 353 15.15 26.09 27.75
CA GLY A 353 14.84 25.28 28.93
C GLY A 353 14.04 24.03 28.69
N GLY A 354 13.93 23.57 27.43
CA GLY A 354 13.31 22.31 27.03
C GLY A 354 14.27 21.13 27.07
N GLN A 355 13.87 20.02 26.45
CA GLN A 355 14.66 18.79 26.38
C GLN A 355 14.90 18.32 24.93
N THR A 356 14.47 19.09 23.94
CA THR A 356 14.56 18.68 22.53
C THR A 356 15.83 19.26 21.91
N LEU A 357 16.62 18.39 21.29
CA LEU A 357 17.84 18.77 20.58
C LEU A 357 17.51 19.26 19.17
N TYR A 358 18.14 20.35 18.76
CA TYR A 358 17.94 20.97 17.45
C TYR A 358 19.27 21.08 16.70
N ALA A 359 19.28 20.67 15.42
CA ALA A 359 20.37 20.87 14.49
C ALA A 359 19.93 21.68 13.28
N ASN A 360 20.71 22.67 12.90
CA ASN A 360 20.52 23.40 11.64
C ASN A 360 21.36 22.73 10.55
N VAL A 361 20.69 22.24 9.48
CA VAL A 361 21.36 21.46 8.43
C VAL A 361 21.05 22.00 7.04
N SER A 362 21.97 21.81 6.12
CA SER A 362 21.71 21.91 4.69
C SER A 362 22.14 20.59 4.02
N ALA A 363 21.17 19.75 3.71
CA ALA A 363 21.40 18.49 3.01
C ALA A 363 22.10 18.73 1.66
N LYS A 364 21.68 19.77 0.92
CA LYS A 364 22.26 20.13 -0.39
C LYS A 364 23.71 20.57 -0.31
N ARG A 365 24.09 21.38 0.70
CA ARG A 365 25.46 21.86 0.91
C ARG A 365 26.30 20.93 1.78
N ARG A 366 25.70 19.87 2.33
CA ARG A 366 26.31 18.93 3.29
C ARG A 366 26.89 19.63 4.51
N THR A 367 26.22 20.67 5.02
CA THR A 367 26.63 21.41 6.23
C THR A 367 25.72 21.06 7.39
N GLY A 368 26.31 20.97 8.61
CA GLY A 368 25.58 20.66 9.85
C GLY A 368 25.20 19.19 10.03
N ILE A 369 25.57 18.30 9.10
CA ILE A 369 25.20 16.87 9.16
C ILE A 369 25.97 16.19 10.28
N ASP A 370 27.27 16.46 10.42
CA ASP A 370 28.08 15.89 11.47
C ASP A 370 27.56 16.28 12.86
N ALA A 371 27.18 17.54 13.04
CA ALA A 371 26.56 18.01 14.29
C ALA A 371 25.22 17.31 14.57
N LEU A 372 24.38 17.06 13.54
CA LEU A 372 23.15 16.29 13.70
C LEU A 372 23.44 14.86 14.17
N LEU A 373 24.41 14.19 13.56
CA LEU A 373 24.78 12.81 13.93
C LEU A 373 25.36 12.75 15.35
N GLU A 374 26.15 13.75 15.76
CA GLU A 374 26.64 13.88 17.13
C GLU A 374 25.53 14.05 18.17
N LEU A 375 24.49 14.87 17.86
CA LEU A 375 23.34 15.04 18.74
C LEU A 375 22.50 13.75 18.83
N VAL A 376 22.36 13.02 17.74
CA VAL A 376 21.67 11.71 17.74
C VAL A 376 22.43 10.71 18.58
N LEU A 377 23.75 10.64 18.46
CA LEU A 377 24.59 9.76 19.27
C LEU A 377 24.58 10.17 20.76
N LEU A 378 24.57 11.46 21.08
CA LEU A 378 24.39 11.96 22.43
C LEU A 378 23.04 11.53 23.02
N GLN A 379 21.95 11.68 22.28
CA GLN A 379 20.65 11.23 22.73
C GLN A 379 20.62 9.71 22.98
N ALA A 380 21.29 8.92 22.12
CA ALA A 380 21.42 7.48 22.29
C ALA A 380 22.23 7.08 23.52
N GLU A 381 23.25 7.85 23.89
CA GLU A 381 24.03 7.65 25.15
C GLU A 381 23.15 7.88 26.38
N VAL A 382 22.31 8.91 26.36
CA VAL A 382 21.35 9.17 27.46
C VAL A 382 20.37 8.00 27.64
N LEU A 383 20.00 7.30 26.55
CA LEU A 383 19.12 6.14 26.60
C LEU A 383 19.79 4.84 27.09
N ASP A 384 21.13 4.80 27.19
CA ASP A 384 21.95 3.64 27.64
C ASP A 384 21.53 2.32 26.93
N LEU A 385 21.52 2.35 25.58
CA LEU A 385 21.03 1.25 24.74
C LEU A 385 21.93 0.03 24.83
N LYS A 386 21.42 -1.05 25.41
CA LYS A 386 22.13 -2.32 25.61
C LYS A 386 21.33 -3.49 25.07
N ALA A 387 21.99 -4.53 24.63
CA ALA A 387 21.38 -5.81 24.24
C ALA A 387 22.33 -6.97 24.55
N ASN A 388 21.77 -8.17 24.70
CA ASN A 388 22.57 -9.38 24.94
C ASN A 388 22.82 -10.11 23.60
N PRO A 389 24.03 -10.09 23.03
CA PRO A 389 24.33 -10.74 21.76
C PRO A 389 24.36 -12.27 21.84
N SER A 390 24.47 -12.86 23.03
CA SER A 390 24.60 -14.31 23.23
C SER A 390 23.27 -15.05 23.17
N LYS A 391 22.14 -14.35 23.23
CA LYS A 391 20.79 -14.94 23.12
C LYS A 391 20.46 -15.34 21.68
N LEU A 392 19.39 -16.13 21.56
CA LEU A 392 18.73 -16.36 20.28
C LEU A 392 18.13 -15.04 19.77
N ALA A 393 18.30 -14.78 18.48
CA ALA A 393 17.90 -13.49 17.93
C ALA A 393 16.39 -13.23 18.00
N ARG A 394 16.05 -11.99 18.33
CA ARG A 394 14.70 -11.43 18.25
C ARG A 394 14.76 -10.06 17.58
N GLY A 395 13.67 -9.68 16.96
CA GLY A 395 13.58 -8.38 16.33
C GLY A 395 12.29 -8.21 15.56
N THR A 396 12.28 -7.26 14.65
CA THR A 396 11.08 -6.87 13.92
C THR A 396 11.32 -6.93 12.41
N VAL A 397 10.32 -7.39 11.66
CA VAL A 397 10.29 -7.35 10.20
C VAL A 397 9.99 -5.92 9.77
N ILE A 398 10.90 -5.30 9.03
CA ILE A 398 10.73 -3.95 8.49
C ILE A 398 9.86 -4.02 7.25
N GLU A 399 10.24 -4.88 6.30
CA GLU A 399 9.59 -5.03 5.01
C GLU A 399 9.73 -6.45 4.47
N SER A 400 8.81 -6.86 3.59
CA SER A 400 8.89 -8.16 2.93
C SER A 400 8.50 -8.05 1.45
N ARG A 401 9.19 -8.84 0.61
CA ARG A 401 8.99 -8.89 -0.84
C ARG A 401 9.13 -10.30 -1.40
N LEU A 402 8.55 -10.51 -2.57
CA LEU A 402 8.66 -11.77 -3.29
C LEU A 402 9.60 -11.61 -4.48
N GLU A 403 10.78 -12.22 -4.40
CA GLU A 403 11.75 -12.20 -5.49
C GLU A 403 11.69 -13.46 -6.34
N ARG A 404 11.72 -13.29 -7.66
CA ARG A 404 11.80 -14.43 -8.59
C ARG A 404 13.11 -15.19 -8.39
N GLY A 405 13.02 -16.50 -8.18
CA GLY A 405 14.17 -17.38 -7.98
C GLY A 405 14.72 -17.45 -6.56
N ARG A 406 14.48 -16.43 -5.71
CA ARG A 406 14.88 -16.43 -4.29
C ARG A 406 13.71 -16.75 -3.36
N GLY A 407 12.46 -16.52 -3.84
CA GLY A 407 11.25 -16.71 -3.06
C GLY A 407 10.97 -15.54 -2.10
N PRO A 408 10.30 -15.82 -0.95
CA PRO A 408 10.06 -14.83 0.06
C PRO A 408 11.34 -14.29 0.68
N VAL A 409 11.47 -12.98 0.71
CA VAL A 409 12.60 -12.23 1.27
C VAL A 409 12.05 -11.22 2.26
N ALA A 410 12.63 -11.15 3.45
CA ALA A 410 12.23 -10.21 4.48
C ALA A 410 13.43 -9.41 4.98
N THR A 411 13.29 -8.09 5.03
CA THR A 411 14.24 -7.20 5.70
C THR A 411 13.86 -7.12 7.17
N VAL A 412 14.77 -7.49 8.05
CA VAL A 412 14.54 -7.51 9.49
C VAL A 412 15.55 -6.63 10.20
N LEU A 413 15.15 -6.10 11.35
CA LEU A 413 16.04 -5.45 12.30
C LEU A 413 16.20 -6.38 13.50
N VAL A 414 17.43 -6.78 13.77
CA VAL A 414 17.77 -7.56 14.95
C VAL A 414 17.85 -6.63 16.16
N GLN A 415 17.01 -6.85 17.17
CA GLN A 415 16.95 -6.03 18.39
C GLN A 415 17.72 -6.66 19.53
N GLU A 416 17.63 -7.97 19.68
CA GLU A 416 18.31 -8.77 20.71
C GLU A 416 18.92 -10.03 20.09
N GLY A 417 19.96 -10.55 20.68
CA GLY A 417 20.61 -11.77 20.24
C GLY A 417 21.37 -11.61 18.91
N THR A 418 21.97 -12.68 18.44
CA THR A 418 22.66 -12.70 17.13
C THR A 418 21.97 -13.66 16.20
N LEU A 419 21.58 -13.18 15.03
CA LEU A 419 20.96 -13.97 13.96
C LEU A 419 22.05 -14.58 13.07
N ARG A 420 21.98 -15.91 12.83
CA ARG A 420 22.97 -16.64 12.04
C ARG A 420 22.35 -17.39 10.88
N VAL A 421 23.16 -17.65 9.87
CA VAL A 421 22.76 -18.56 8.77
C VAL A 421 22.54 -19.97 9.32
N GLY A 422 21.39 -20.55 9.01
CA GLY A 422 20.99 -21.87 9.50
C GLY A 422 20.00 -21.84 10.66
N ASP A 423 19.73 -20.70 11.27
CA ASP A 423 18.80 -20.56 12.37
C ASP A 423 17.35 -20.83 11.95
N ALA A 424 16.58 -21.45 12.85
CA ALA A 424 15.16 -21.63 12.68
C ALA A 424 14.41 -20.38 13.17
N ILE A 425 13.67 -19.75 12.30
CA ILE A 425 12.97 -18.50 12.57
C ILE A 425 11.45 -18.67 12.49
N VAL A 426 10.73 -18.00 13.37
CA VAL A 426 9.28 -17.83 13.33
C VAL A 426 8.91 -16.36 13.33
N THR A 427 7.98 -15.97 12.46
CA THR A 427 7.45 -14.62 12.39
C THR A 427 5.96 -14.69 12.03
N GLY A 428 5.10 -14.20 12.92
CA GLY A 428 3.65 -14.34 12.75
C GLY A 428 3.24 -15.78 12.48
N THR A 429 2.53 -16.01 11.38
CA THR A 429 2.10 -17.34 10.89
C THR A 429 3.11 -18.02 9.99
N HIS A 430 4.28 -17.40 9.76
CA HIS A 430 5.32 -17.92 8.89
C HIS A 430 6.53 -18.42 9.68
N TYR A 431 7.19 -19.43 9.13
CA TYR A 431 8.40 -20.01 9.70
C TYR A 431 9.39 -20.34 8.58
N GLY A 432 10.60 -20.64 8.93
CA GLY A 432 11.60 -21.09 7.97
C GLY A 432 12.97 -21.27 8.60
N ARG A 433 13.93 -21.67 7.76
CA ARG A 433 15.33 -21.70 8.12
C ARG A 433 16.09 -20.66 7.32
N VAL A 434 16.87 -19.85 7.96
CA VAL A 434 17.71 -18.83 7.34
C VAL A 434 18.70 -19.51 6.39
N ARG A 435 18.51 -19.34 5.07
CA ARG A 435 19.39 -19.90 4.03
C ARG A 435 20.53 -18.95 3.69
N ALA A 436 20.25 -17.66 3.73
CA ALA A 436 21.23 -16.62 3.49
C ALA A 436 20.81 -15.35 4.26
N LEU A 437 21.81 -14.63 4.74
CA LEU A 437 21.71 -13.28 5.28
C LEU A 437 22.47 -12.34 4.34
N LEU A 438 21.86 -11.18 4.04
CA LEU A 438 22.52 -10.11 3.31
C LEU A 438 22.45 -8.82 4.13
N ASN A 439 23.48 -7.99 4.01
CA ASN A 439 23.46 -6.67 4.60
C ASN A 439 22.74 -5.65 3.70
N ASP A 440 22.65 -4.40 4.14
CA ASP A 440 22.10 -3.25 3.42
C ASP A 440 22.69 -3.02 2.00
N ARG A 441 23.92 -3.50 1.77
CA ARG A 441 24.65 -3.41 0.49
C ARG A 441 24.50 -4.67 -0.39
N GLY A 442 23.61 -5.60 -0.01
CA GLY A 442 23.37 -6.85 -0.73
C GLY A 442 24.51 -7.87 -0.65
N ARG A 443 25.47 -7.69 0.26
CA ARG A 443 26.58 -8.65 0.49
C ARG A 443 26.14 -9.71 1.48
N ARG A 444 26.56 -10.95 1.25
CA ARG A 444 26.29 -12.06 2.18
C ARG A 444 27.09 -11.85 3.47
N ILE A 445 26.41 -12.05 4.59
CA ILE A 445 26.97 -12.08 5.94
C ILE A 445 26.64 -13.40 6.60
N GLU A 446 27.45 -13.85 7.55
CA GLU A 446 27.23 -15.10 8.28
C GLU A 446 26.40 -14.87 9.54
N GLU A 447 26.56 -13.71 10.17
CA GLU A 447 25.85 -13.33 11.38
C GLU A 447 25.46 -11.84 11.37
N ALA A 448 24.35 -11.52 12.04
CA ALA A 448 23.85 -10.18 12.26
C ALA A 448 23.64 -9.96 13.76
N PRO A 449 24.50 -9.14 14.41
CA PRO A 449 24.40 -8.80 15.83
C PRO A 449 23.22 -7.83 16.11
N PRO A 450 22.92 -7.56 17.39
CA PRO A 450 21.88 -6.58 17.76
C PRO A 450 22.13 -5.19 17.15
N GLY A 451 21.05 -4.51 16.76
CA GLY A 451 21.08 -3.21 16.10
C GLY A 451 21.52 -3.28 14.62
N THR A 452 21.50 -4.45 13.96
CA THR A 452 21.90 -4.59 12.55
C THR A 452 20.69 -4.92 11.69
N PRO A 453 20.46 -4.21 10.58
CA PRO A 453 19.48 -4.59 9.57
C PRO A 453 20.02 -5.73 8.71
N ALA A 454 19.21 -6.75 8.45
CA ALA A 454 19.59 -7.87 7.62
C ALA A 454 18.43 -8.32 6.73
N GLU A 455 18.74 -8.69 5.49
CA GLU A 455 17.79 -9.32 4.59
C GLU A 455 17.87 -10.85 4.75
N ILE A 456 16.74 -11.46 5.07
CA ILE A 456 16.61 -12.91 5.32
C ILE A 456 15.99 -13.61 4.12
N GLN A 457 16.59 -14.74 3.72
CA GLN A 457 16.05 -15.66 2.72
C GLN A 457 15.82 -17.04 3.35
N GLY A 458 14.69 -17.67 3.02
CA GLY A 458 14.40 -19.03 3.46
C GLY A 458 13.11 -19.20 4.25
N LEU A 459 12.27 -18.18 4.33
CA LEU A 459 10.92 -18.26 4.91
C LEU A 459 9.99 -19.07 3.98
N ASN A 460 8.95 -19.68 4.55
CA ASN A 460 7.92 -20.41 3.81
C ASN A 460 6.85 -19.51 3.17
N GLY A 461 6.78 -18.25 3.57
CA GLY A 461 5.83 -17.25 3.06
C GLY A 461 6.29 -15.84 3.40
N LEU A 462 5.48 -14.84 3.02
CA LEU A 462 5.75 -13.42 3.25
C LEU A 462 5.21 -13.01 4.63
N PRO A 463 6.06 -12.68 5.60
CA PRO A 463 5.61 -12.16 6.87
C PRO A 463 5.04 -10.75 6.70
N ALA A 464 4.05 -10.40 7.51
CA ALA A 464 3.56 -9.02 7.51
C ALA A 464 4.64 -8.08 8.09
N ALA A 465 4.77 -6.93 7.48
CA ALA A 465 5.69 -5.91 7.95
C ALA A 465 5.26 -5.40 9.34
N GLY A 466 6.23 -5.15 10.23
CA GLY A 466 6.00 -4.82 11.63
C GLY A 466 5.83 -6.03 12.57
N GLN A 467 5.75 -7.25 12.03
CA GLN A 467 5.69 -8.45 12.88
C GLN A 467 7.02 -8.71 13.57
N LYS A 468 6.93 -9.14 14.83
CA LYS A 468 8.10 -9.61 15.57
C LYS A 468 8.53 -10.98 15.07
N PHE A 469 9.82 -11.19 14.96
CA PHE A 469 10.40 -12.50 14.70
C PHE A 469 11.17 -12.99 15.92
N ALA A 470 11.29 -14.31 16.04
CA ALA A 470 12.12 -14.96 17.05
C ALA A 470 12.84 -16.17 16.45
N VAL A 471 14.09 -16.34 16.85
CA VAL A 471 14.86 -17.53 16.54
C VAL A 471 14.59 -18.60 17.60
N LEU A 472 14.43 -19.84 17.14
CA LEU A 472 14.18 -21.01 17.98
C LEU A 472 15.28 -22.07 17.74
N LYS A 473 15.46 -22.96 18.71
CA LYS A 473 16.45 -24.03 18.62
C LYS A 473 16.14 -25.02 17.50
N ASP A 474 14.86 -25.29 17.27
CA ASP A 474 14.40 -26.32 16.33
C ASP A 474 13.36 -25.77 15.36
N GLU A 475 13.48 -26.14 14.08
CA GLU A 475 12.51 -25.79 13.03
C GLU A 475 11.13 -26.44 13.26
N ARG A 476 11.10 -27.59 13.94
CA ARG A 476 9.83 -28.28 14.28
C ARG A 476 8.99 -27.43 15.24
N THR A 477 9.64 -26.85 16.24
CA THR A 477 8.99 -25.94 17.21
C THR A 477 8.51 -24.66 16.51
N ALA A 478 9.35 -24.07 15.62
CA ALA A 478 8.95 -22.91 14.83
C ALA A 478 7.71 -23.19 13.97
N ARG A 479 7.66 -24.36 13.34
CA ARG A 479 6.49 -24.79 12.56
C ARG A 479 5.24 -24.97 13.43
N GLN A 480 5.36 -25.57 14.60
CA GLN A 480 4.22 -25.77 15.52
C GLN A 480 3.62 -24.44 15.96
N ILE A 481 4.47 -23.48 16.34
CA ILE A 481 4.04 -22.13 16.73
C ILE A 481 3.33 -21.44 15.56
N ALA A 482 3.92 -21.49 14.36
CA ALA A 482 3.34 -20.85 13.18
C ALA A 482 1.97 -21.48 12.81
N LEU A 483 1.83 -22.79 12.86
CA LEU A 483 0.57 -23.49 12.59
C LEU A 483 -0.51 -23.11 13.63
N HIS A 484 -0.16 -23.09 14.91
CA HIS A 484 -1.09 -22.70 15.97
C HIS A 484 -1.60 -21.25 15.78
N ARG A 485 -0.68 -20.32 15.46
CA ARG A 485 -1.06 -18.93 15.16
C ARG A 485 -1.95 -18.81 13.92
N MET A 486 -1.66 -19.60 12.88
CA MET A 486 -2.47 -19.66 11.67
C MET A 486 -3.89 -20.18 11.93
N GLU A 487 -4.04 -21.23 12.76
CA GLU A 487 -5.34 -21.75 13.19
C GLU A 487 -6.13 -20.67 13.97
N LYS A 488 -5.48 -20.01 14.91
CA LYS A 488 -6.07 -18.93 15.71
C LYS A 488 -6.53 -17.75 14.84
N GLU A 489 -5.74 -17.33 13.85
CA GLU A 489 -6.14 -16.27 12.88
C GLU A 489 -7.31 -16.71 12.00
N ARG A 490 -7.29 -17.96 11.55
CA ARG A 490 -8.37 -18.53 10.75
C ARG A 490 -9.69 -18.55 11.51
N ASP A 491 -9.66 -18.94 12.78
CA ASP A 491 -10.86 -18.94 13.65
C ASP A 491 -11.39 -17.53 13.89
N LYS A 492 -10.51 -16.55 14.15
CA LYS A 492 -10.88 -15.13 14.27
C LYS A 492 -11.53 -14.59 12.98
N THR A 493 -11.00 -14.97 11.82
CA THR A 493 -11.52 -14.54 10.52
C THR A 493 -12.88 -15.21 10.20
N ALA A 494 -13.04 -16.49 10.53
CA ALA A 494 -14.29 -17.22 10.34
C ALA A 494 -15.45 -16.65 11.18
N VAL A 495 -15.15 -16.11 12.36
CA VAL A 495 -16.14 -15.41 13.20
C VAL A 495 -16.58 -14.09 12.59
N ARG A 496 -15.65 -13.32 12.00
CA ARG A 496 -15.94 -12.03 11.36
C ARG A 496 -16.78 -12.16 10.09
N GLN A 497 -16.69 -13.29 9.37
CA GLN A 497 -17.38 -13.50 8.09
C GLN A 497 -18.82 -14.03 8.20
N ARG A 498 -19.36 -14.22 9.40
CA ARG A 498 -20.76 -14.61 9.56
C ARG A 498 -21.65 -13.40 9.31
N PHE A 499 -22.05 -13.23 8.03
CA PHE A 499 -23.04 -12.22 7.66
C PHE A 499 -24.37 -12.51 8.37
N SER A 500 -24.88 -11.54 9.11
CA SER A 500 -26.23 -11.54 9.62
C SER A 500 -27.20 -11.33 8.43
N LEU A 501 -28.34 -12.01 8.45
CA LEU A 501 -29.44 -11.76 7.49
C LEU A 501 -29.87 -10.29 7.50
N GLU A 502 -29.72 -9.62 8.64
CA GLU A 502 -30.00 -8.19 8.81
C GLU A 502 -29.02 -7.30 8.02
N GLU A 503 -27.75 -7.71 7.92
CA GLU A 503 -26.75 -7.01 7.13
C GLU A 503 -26.95 -7.20 5.63
N LEU A 504 -27.46 -8.39 5.23
CA LEU A 504 -27.89 -8.64 3.86
C LEU A 504 -29.13 -7.78 3.51
N HIS A 505 -30.10 -7.65 4.44
CA HIS A 505 -31.27 -6.78 4.24
C HIS A 505 -30.87 -5.31 4.11
N ARG A 506 -29.98 -4.84 4.97
CA ARG A 506 -29.44 -3.48 4.91
C ARG A 506 -28.69 -3.18 3.61
N ARG A 507 -27.98 -4.18 3.06
CA ARG A 507 -27.33 -4.06 1.73
C ARG A 507 -28.33 -4.03 0.57
N ILE A 508 -29.43 -4.76 0.68
CA ILE A 508 -30.50 -4.75 -0.32
C ILE A 508 -31.29 -3.43 -0.27
N GLU A 509 -31.53 -2.89 0.94
CA GLU A 509 -32.20 -1.59 1.13
C GLU A 509 -31.33 -0.38 0.72
N ALA A 510 -30.00 -0.50 0.82
CA ALA A 510 -29.07 0.55 0.46
C ALA A 510 -29.03 0.83 -1.07
N GLY A 511 -29.73 0.03 -1.89
CA GLY A 511 -29.92 0.27 -3.35
C GLY A 511 -28.62 0.51 -4.10
N ASP A 512 -28.59 0.35 -5.37
CA ASP A 512 -27.53 0.48 -6.39
C ASP A 512 -26.29 1.34 -6.05
N LEU A 513 -25.54 0.97 -4.99
CA LEU A 513 -24.20 1.49 -4.79
C LEU A 513 -23.31 0.95 -5.92
N LYS A 514 -22.83 1.84 -6.76
CA LYS A 514 -21.87 1.45 -7.80
C LYS A 514 -20.56 1.07 -7.15
N GLU A 515 -20.09 -0.16 -7.38
CA GLU A 515 -18.82 -0.66 -6.86
C GLU A 515 -17.77 -0.69 -7.96
N LEU A 516 -16.59 -0.11 -7.66
CA LEU A 516 -15.40 -0.27 -8.49
C LEU A 516 -14.54 -1.38 -7.87
N ASN A 517 -14.54 -2.53 -8.50
CA ASN A 517 -13.77 -3.69 -8.08
C ASN A 517 -12.32 -3.59 -8.56
N ILE A 518 -11.36 -3.80 -7.65
CA ILE A 518 -9.94 -3.68 -7.94
C ILE A 518 -9.18 -4.89 -7.38
N VAL A 519 -8.23 -5.41 -8.17
CA VAL A 519 -7.20 -6.35 -7.73
C VAL A 519 -5.87 -5.60 -7.68
N VAL A 520 -5.21 -5.56 -6.52
CA VAL A 520 -3.96 -4.82 -6.29
C VAL A 520 -2.78 -5.77 -6.19
N LYS A 521 -1.72 -5.50 -6.95
CA LYS A 521 -0.41 -6.17 -6.83
C LYS A 521 0.68 -5.14 -6.64
N ALA A 522 1.53 -5.34 -5.64
CA ALA A 522 2.65 -4.47 -5.33
C ALA A 522 3.97 -5.26 -5.21
N ASP A 523 5.06 -4.56 -5.26
CA ASP A 523 6.42 -5.12 -5.12
C ASP A 523 6.73 -5.53 -3.68
N VAL A 524 6.29 -4.72 -2.69
CA VAL A 524 6.52 -4.93 -1.26
C VAL A 524 5.22 -4.85 -0.47
N GLN A 525 5.26 -5.45 0.73
CA GLN A 525 4.10 -5.50 1.63
C GLN A 525 3.63 -4.11 2.07
N GLY A 526 4.56 -3.21 2.36
CA GLY A 526 4.24 -1.86 2.79
C GLY A 526 3.54 -1.04 1.71
N SER A 527 3.97 -1.12 0.44
CA SER A 527 3.30 -0.46 -0.69
C SER A 527 1.88 -0.99 -0.90
N MET A 528 1.67 -2.30 -0.72
CA MET A 528 0.35 -2.91 -0.79
C MET A 528 -0.59 -2.35 0.29
N GLU A 529 -0.13 -2.27 1.55
CA GLU A 529 -0.90 -1.71 2.68
C GLU A 529 -1.25 -0.23 2.43
N ALA A 530 -0.29 0.56 1.94
CA ALA A 530 -0.49 1.97 1.61
C ALA A 530 -1.53 2.18 0.51
N LEU A 531 -1.49 1.35 -0.54
CA LEU A 531 -2.48 1.37 -1.60
C LEU A 531 -3.87 1.01 -1.10
N GLN A 532 -4.01 -0.06 -0.30
CA GLN A 532 -5.30 -0.43 0.30
C GLN A 532 -5.88 0.70 1.14
N PHE A 533 -5.06 1.35 1.96
CA PHE A 533 -5.47 2.47 2.80
C PHE A 533 -5.91 3.68 1.97
N SER A 534 -5.11 4.06 0.96
CA SER A 534 -5.40 5.21 0.10
C SER A 534 -6.65 4.99 -0.76
N LEU A 535 -6.79 3.79 -1.35
CA LEU A 535 -7.96 3.43 -2.15
C LEU A 535 -9.23 3.33 -1.28
N GLY A 536 -9.10 2.83 -0.05
CA GLY A 536 -10.21 2.78 0.92
C GLY A 536 -10.76 4.17 1.26
N LYS A 537 -9.87 5.17 1.39
CA LYS A 537 -10.25 6.57 1.66
C LYS A 537 -11.03 7.23 0.51
N LEU A 538 -10.88 6.76 -0.73
CA LEU A 538 -11.58 7.32 -1.90
C LEU A 538 -13.06 6.94 -1.92
N SER A 539 -13.49 5.92 -1.18
CA SER A 539 -14.87 5.47 -1.15
C SER A 539 -15.82 6.58 -0.68
N THR A 540 -16.87 6.82 -1.45
CA THR A 540 -17.93 7.78 -1.15
C THR A 540 -19.27 7.05 -0.95
N GLU A 541 -20.30 7.77 -0.52
CA GLU A 541 -21.64 7.20 -0.36
C GLU A 541 -22.26 6.69 -1.67
N LYS A 542 -21.84 7.23 -2.82
CA LYS A 542 -22.38 6.88 -4.15
C LYS A 542 -21.56 5.84 -4.91
N VAL A 543 -20.25 5.84 -4.72
CA VAL A 543 -19.33 4.91 -5.38
C VAL A 543 -18.36 4.36 -4.35
N ARG A 544 -18.31 3.05 -4.22
CA ARG A 544 -17.41 2.35 -3.31
C ARG A 544 -16.27 1.69 -4.09
N VAL A 545 -15.05 1.89 -3.60
CA VAL A 545 -13.88 1.13 -4.06
C VAL A 545 -13.80 -0.17 -3.26
N ASN A 546 -13.85 -1.30 -3.95
CA ASN A 546 -13.78 -2.62 -3.35
C ASN A 546 -12.50 -3.34 -3.80
N VAL A 547 -11.52 -3.46 -2.89
CA VAL A 547 -10.29 -4.21 -3.14
C VAL A 547 -10.58 -5.70 -2.87
N ILE A 548 -10.84 -6.47 -3.94
CA ILE A 548 -11.18 -7.89 -3.85
C ILE A 548 -9.98 -8.72 -3.40
N HIS A 549 -8.81 -8.43 -3.97
CA HIS A 549 -7.57 -9.11 -3.64
C HIS A 549 -6.40 -8.14 -3.64
N ALA A 550 -5.54 -8.28 -2.66
CA ALA A 550 -4.27 -7.57 -2.60
C ALA A 550 -3.15 -8.56 -2.30
N GLY A 551 -2.03 -8.42 -3.00
CA GLY A 551 -0.91 -9.34 -2.83
C GLY A 551 0.42 -8.74 -3.29
N VAL A 552 1.50 -9.35 -2.84
CA VAL A 552 2.88 -8.97 -3.17
C VAL A 552 3.41 -9.87 -4.28
N GLY A 553 4.15 -9.28 -5.22
CA GLY A 553 4.78 -9.96 -6.34
C GLY A 553 4.17 -9.65 -7.69
N GLY A 554 4.64 -10.30 -8.76
CA GLY A 554 4.15 -10.09 -10.13
C GLY A 554 2.68 -10.47 -10.30
N ILE A 555 2.03 -9.90 -11.31
CA ILE A 555 0.65 -10.23 -11.67
C ILE A 555 0.64 -11.62 -12.33
N SER A 556 -0.06 -12.57 -11.72
CA SER A 556 -0.19 -13.96 -12.16
C SER A 556 -1.46 -14.20 -13.00
N GLU A 557 -1.53 -15.33 -13.68
CA GLU A 557 -2.74 -15.76 -14.40
C GLU A 557 -3.96 -15.88 -13.47
N SER A 558 -3.76 -16.32 -12.23
CA SER A 558 -4.84 -16.44 -11.23
C SER A 558 -5.44 -15.08 -10.87
N ASP A 559 -4.63 -14.02 -10.82
CA ASP A 559 -5.10 -12.65 -10.55
C ASP A 559 -5.96 -12.12 -11.70
N VAL A 560 -5.56 -12.42 -12.94
CA VAL A 560 -6.33 -12.05 -14.14
C VAL A 560 -7.65 -12.81 -14.20
N MET A 561 -7.65 -14.11 -13.87
CA MET A 561 -8.88 -14.90 -13.82
C MET A 561 -9.85 -14.39 -12.74
N LEU A 562 -9.32 -14.02 -11.57
CA LEU A 562 -10.11 -13.41 -10.50
C LEU A 562 -10.71 -12.08 -10.95
N ALA A 563 -9.93 -11.24 -11.62
CA ALA A 563 -10.38 -9.95 -12.14
C ALA A 563 -11.46 -10.12 -13.22
N SER A 564 -11.29 -11.07 -14.14
CA SER A 564 -12.31 -11.42 -15.15
C SER A 564 -13.63 -11.87 -14.50
N ALA A 565 -13.57 -12.78 -13.52
CA ALA A 565 -14.74 -13.29 -12.81
C ALA A 565 -15.49 -12.21 -12.00
N SER A 566 -14.78 -11.19 -11.53
CA SER A 566 -15.32 -10.13 -10.65
C SER A 566 -15.53 -8.80 -11.36
N THR A 567 -15.31 -8.72 -12.67
CA THR A 567 -15.31 -7.48 -13.45
C THR A 567 -14.44 -6.40 -12.82
N ALA A 568 -13.24 -6.79 -12.40
CA ALA A 568 -12.30 -5.93 -11.68
C ALA A 568 -11.16 -5.44 -12.58
N VAL A 569 -10.62 -4.26 -12.24
CA VAL A 569 -9.38 -3.73 -12.83
C VAL A 569 -8.18 -4.23 -12.04
N VAL A 570 -7.12 -4.65 -12.73
CA VAL A 570 -5.87 -5.07 -12.09
C VAL A 570 -4.91 -3.89 -12.03
N ILE A 571 -4.50 -3.50 -10.82
CA ILE A 571 -3.53 -2.45 -10.57
C ILE A 571 -2.21 -3.10 -10.15
N GLY A 572 -1.16 -2.90 -10.96
CA GLY A 572 0.20 -3.30 -10.64
C GLY A 572 1.06 -2.11 -10.22
N PHE A 573 1.57 -2.12 -9.00
CA PHE A 573 2.45 -1.09 -8.47
C PHE A 573 3.88 -1.58 -8.40
N ASN A 574 4.78 -0.97 -9.15
CA ASN A 574 6.19 -1.38 -9.34
C ASN A 574 6.38 -2.85 -9.80
N VAL A 575 5.33 -3.51 -10.28
CA VAL A 575 5.35 -4.89 -10.73
C VAL A 575 4.98 -5.02 -12.20
N ARG A 576 5.34 -6.15 -12.79
CA ARG A 576 5.02 -6.46 -14.20
C ARG A 576 4.19 -7.74 -14.27
N PRO A 577 3.28 -7.87 -15.23
CA PRO A 577 2.56 -9.10 -15.46
C PRO A 577 3.52 -10.20 -15.97
N GLU A 578 3.24 -11.43 -15.59
CA GLU A 578 3.90 -12.59 -16.18
C GLU A 578 3.48 -12.76 -17.63
N ALA A 579 4.31 -13.42 -18.44
CA ALA A 579 4.04 -13.57 -19.87
C ALA A 579 2.69 -14.26 -20.15
N GLY A 580 2.30 -15.25 -19.32
CA GLY A 580 1.01 -15.93 -19.39
C GLY A 580 -0.15 -15.01 -18.98
N ALA A 581 0.05 -14.22 -17.92
CA ALA A 581 -0.96 -13.28 -17.42
C ALA A 581 -1.28 -12.16 -18.43
N ALA A 582 -0.26 -11.61 -19.11
CA ALA A 582 -0.48 -10.60 -20.14
C ALA A 582 -1.32 -11.13 -21.31
N ALA A 583 -0.99 -12.32 -21.83
CA ALA A 583 -1.73 -12.95 -22.93
C ALA A 583 -3.16 -13.34 -22.51
N LEU A 584 -3.37 -13.74 -21.25
CA LEU A 584 -4.67 -14.05 -20.71
C LEU A 584 -5.53 -12.79 -20.56
N ALA A 585 -4.95 -11.69 -20.08
CA ALA A 585 -5.65 -10.42 -19.91
C ALA A 585 -6.16 -9.86 -21.25
N GLU A 586 -5.35 -9.93 -22.32
CA GLU A 586 -5.79 -9.57 -23.67
C GLU A 586 -6.96 -10.44 -24.17
N ARG A 587 -6.93 -11.75 -23.88
CA ARG A 587 -8.00 -12.68 -24.29
C ARG A 587 -9.30 -12.46 -23.53
N GLU A 588 -9.21 -12.20 -22.22
CA GLU A 588 -10.37 -12.02 -21.33
C GLU A 588 -10.83 -10.56 -21.23
N ASN A 589 -10.19 -9.62 -21.96
CA ASN A 589 -10.44 -8.17 -21.90
C ASN A 589 -10.36 -7.58 -20.49
N VAL A 590 -9.38 -8.03 -19.71
CA VAL A 590 -9.10 -7.48 -18.37
C VAL A 590 -8.14 -6.31 -18.48
N ASP A 591 -8.51 -5.15 -17.94
CA ASP A 591 -7.67 -3.96 -17.92
C ASP A 591 -6.57 -4.13 -16.84
N ILE A 592 -5.30 -4.13 -17.26
CA ILE A 592 -4.13 -4.15 -16.38
C ILE A 592 -3.45 -2.80 -16.46
N ARG A 593 -3.44 -2.05 -15.37
CA ARG A 593 -2.77 -0.76 -15.25
C ARG A 593 -1.54 -0.87 -14.38
N LEU A 594 -0.44 -0.33 -14.88
CA LEU A 594 0.87 -0.39 -14.24
C LEU A 594 1.31 1.00 -13.83
N TYR A 595 1.66 1.16 -12.56
CA TYR A 595 2.08 2.42 -11.98
C TYR A 595 3.39 2.27 -11.22
N THR A 596 4.14 3.35 -11.13
CA THR A 596 5.37 3.48 -10.34
C THR A 596 5.25 4.53 -9.24
N VAL A 597 4.25 5.42 -9.33
CA VAL A 597 4.00 6.50 -8.37
C VAL A 597 2.58 6.34 -7.81
N ILE A 598 2.44 6.45 -6.49
CA ILE A 598 1.14 6.22 -5.81
C ILE A 598 0.10 7.29 -6.14
N TYR A 599 0.53 8.51 -6.44
CA TYR A 599 -0.36 9.61 -6.82
C TYR A 599 -1.13 9.30 -8.10
N ASP A 600 -0.44 8.74 -9.09
CA ASP A 600 -1.04 8.39 -10.39
C ASP A 600 -2.13 7.33 -10.22
N VAL A 601 -1.94 6.37 -9.30
CA VAL A 601 -2.95 5.36 -8.96
C VAL A 601 -4.20 6.02 -8.39
N VAL A 602 -4.03 6.89 -7.41
CA VAL A 602 -5.12 7.58 -6.71
C VAL A 602 -5.90 8.48 -7.67
N GLU A 603 -5.19 9.21 -8.53
CA GLU A 603 -5.81 10.11 -9.51
C GLU A 603 -6.60 9.35 -10.58
N ASP A 604 -6.05 8.27 -11.11
CA ASP A 604 -6.72 7.47 -12.14
C ASP A 604 -7.93 6.70 -11.58
N VAL A 605 -7.83 6.18 -10.35
CA VAL A 605 -8.99 5.54 -9.68
C VAL A 605 -10.06 6.59 -9.39
N LYS A 606 -9.70 7.81 -8.98
CA LYS A 606 -10.64 8.91 -8.78
C LYS A 606 -11.37 9.27 -10.08
N LYS A 607 -10.65 9.40 -11.20
CA LYS A 607 -11.24 9.60 -12.52
C LYS A 607 -12.17 8.45 -12.94
N ALA A 608 -11.79 7.21 -12.66
CA ALA A 608 -12.63 6.05 -12.93
C ALA A 608 -13.93 6.06 -12.12
N MET A 609 -13.86 6.45 -10.84
CA MET A 609 -15.05 6.64 -9.99
C MET A 609 -15.95 7.77 -10.48
N GLU A 610 -15.39 8.91 -10.90
CA GLU A 610 -16.14 10.01 -11.51
C GLU A 610 -16.86 9.59 -12.78
N GLY A 611 -16.21 8.73 -13.60
CA GLY A 611 -16.83 8.13 -14.79
C GLY A 611 -18.00 7.19 -14.50
N LEU A 612 -18.06 6.60 -13.31
CA LEU A 612 -19.18 5.77 -12.85
C LEU A 612 -20.37 6.58 -12.34
N LEU A 613 -20.18 7.86 -11.97
CA LEU A 613 -21.26 8.73 -11.52
C LEU A 613 -22.24 9.01 -12.66
N GLU A 614 -23.49 9.24 -12.31
CA GLU A 614 -24.46 9.71 -13.28
C GLU A 614 -24.14 11.13 -13.72
N PRO A 615 -24.23 11.43 -15.04
CA PRO A 615 -23.93 12.75 -15.51
C PRO A 615 -24.93 13.76 -14.93
N VAL A 616 -24.41 14.83 -14.37
CA VAL A 616 -25.24 15.94 -13.89
C VAL A 616 -25.55 16.83 -15.08
N PHE A 617 -26.85 17.09 -15.27
CA PHE A 617 -27.31 18.02 -16.29
C PHE A 617 -27.19 19.44 -15.74
N ARG A 618 -26.33 20.25 -16.37
CA ARG A 618 -26.17 21.67 -16.03
C ARG A 618 -26.78 22.54 -17.11
N GLU A 619 -27.69 23.43 -16.72
CA GLU A 619 -28.24 24.43 -17.61
C GLU A 619 -27.24 25.60 -17.73
N THR A 620 -26.79 25.86 -18.94
CA THR A 620 -25.93 27.01 -19.25
C THR A 620 -26.71 28.02 -20.06
N ALA A 621 -26.98 29.19 -19.50
CA ALA A 621 -27.63 30.27 -20.22
C ALA A 621 -26.76 30.77 -21.38
N GLN A 622 -27.30 30.79 -22.59
CA GLN A 622 -26.59 31.22 -23.80
C GLN A 622 -26.91 32.66 -24.19
N GLY A 623 -28.17 33.08 -24.04
CA GLY A 623 -28.56 34.44 -24.39
C GLY A 623 -30.02 34.72 -24.06
N ARG A 624 -30.39 36.01 -24.17
CA ARG A 624 -31.74 36.51 -23.92
C ARG A 624 -32.23 37.34 -25.09
N ALA A 625 -33.52 37.15 -25.48
CA ALA A 625 -34.16 37.95 -26.49
C ALA A 625 -35.53 38.47 -26.02
N GLU A 626 -35.89 39.67 -26.38
CA GLU A 626 -37.18 40.28 -26.11
C GLU A 626 -38.10 40.17 -27.33
N VAL A 627 -39.32 39.79 -27.11
CA VAL A 627 -40.35 39.72 -28.17
C VAL A 627 -40.86 41.11 -28.47
N ARG A 628 -40.62 41.60 -29.70
CA ARG A 628 -41.06 42.92 -30.15
C ARG A 628 -42.32 42.87 -31.04
N ASN A 629 -42.42 41.84 -31.89
CA ASN A 629 -43.50 41.66 -32.83
C ASN A 629 -43.96 40.21 -32.89
N LEU A 630 -45.22 40.00 -33.27
CA LEU A 630 -45.78 38.63 -33.46
C LEU A 630 -46.31 38.48 -34.90
N PHE A 631 -45.95 37.35 -35.50
CA PHE A 631 -46.37 36.98 -36.86
C PHE A 631 -47.15 35.64 -36.82
N HIS A 632 -48.40 35.65 -37.20
CA HIS A 632 -49.22 34.46 -37.31
C HIS A 632 -49.15 33.86 -38.72
N ILE A 633 -48.66 32.68 -38.87
CA ILE A 633 -48.57 31.97 -40.16
C ILE A 633 -49.41 30.72 -40.08
N SER A 634 -50.42 30.60 -40.97
CA SER A 634 -51.45 29.54 -40.94
C SER A 634 -50.94 28.12 -40.99
N ARG A 635 -49.64 27.85 -41.32
CA ARG A 635 -49.07 26.51 -41.40
C ARG A 635 -47.95 26.22 -40.36
N VAL A 636 -47.44 27.25 -39.67
CA VAL A 636 -46.26 27.12 -38.81
C VAL A 636 -46.59 27.54 -37.35
N GLY A 637 -47.72 28.24 -37.15
CA GLY A 637 -48.09 28.80 -35.83
C GLY A 637 -47.60 30.24 -35.63
N THR A 638 -47.41 30.63 -34.40
CA THR A 638 -46.95 31.99 -34.00
C THR A 638 -45.41 32.05 -34.05
N ILE A 639 -44.92 33.01 -34.84
CA ILE A 639 -43.50 33.33 -34.88
C ILE A 639 -43.29 34.65 -34.10
N ALA A 640 -42.42 34.60 -33.10
CA ALA A 640 -42.03 35.80 -32.35
C ALA A 640 -40.87 36.51 -33.05
N GLY A 641 -41.08 37.76 -33.45
CA GLY A 641 -40.02 38.65 -33.89
C GLY A 641 -39.31 39.24 -32.65
N CYS A 642 -38.12 38.77 -32.39
CA CYS A 642 -37.37 39.07 -31.19
C CYS A 642 -36.07 39.85 -31.48
N ALA A 643 -35.64 40.69 -30.56
CA ALA A 643 -34.32 41.27 -30.56
C ALA A 643 -33.45 40.65 -29.48
N VAL A 644 -32.26 40.19 -29.83
CA VAL A 644 -31.31 39.57 -28.87
C VAL A 644 -30.70 40.68 -28.01
N ILE A 645 -30.96 40.66 -26.70
CA ILE A 645 -30.51 41.66 -25.73
C ILE A 645 -29.11 41.34 -25.23
N SER A 646 -28.84 40.07 -25.00
CA SER A 646 -27.52 39.62 -24.49
C SER A 646 -27.17 38.25 -24.98
N GLY A 647 -25.87 37.98 -25.24
CA GLY A 647 -25.34 36.70 -25.62
C GLY A 647 -25.70 36.24 -27.04
N LYS A 648 -25.98 34.94 -27.23
CA LYS A 648 -26.35 34.35 -28.52
C LYS A 648 -27.48 33.34 -28.38
N ILE A 649 -28.29 33.20 -29.39
CA ILE A 649 -29.35 32.19 -29.48
C ILE A 649 -28.97 31.22 -30.59
N THR A 650 -28.89 29.93 -30.26
CA THR A 650 -28.58 28.86 -31.22
C THR A 650 -29.81 28.04 -31.53
N ARG A 651 -29.86 27.42 -32.73
CA ARG A 651 -30.98 26.60 -33.15
C ARG A 651 -31.28 25.41 -32.25
N ASN A 652 -30.24 24.90 -31.53
CA ASN A 652 -30.36 23.73 -30.65
C ASN A 652 -30.64 24.10 -29.19
N SER A 653 -30.75 25.40 -28.87
CA SER A 653 -31.06 25.86 -27.51
C SER A 653 -32.49 25.53 -27.10
N GLN A 654 -32.69 25.26 -25.84
CA GLN A 654 -34.01 25.27 -25.22
C GLN A 654 -34.34 26.71 -24.86
N ILE A 655 -35.60 27.05 -24.94
CA ILE A 655 -36.09 28.40 -24.66
C ILE A 655 -37.06 28.34 -23.49
N ARG A 656 -36.82 29.22 -22.53
CA ARG A 656 -37.69 29.54 -21.41
C ARG A 656 -38.39 30.85 -21.70
N VAL A 657 -39.70 30.85 -21.72
CA VAL A 657 -40.53 32.10 -21.91
C VAL A 657 -40.80 32.66 -20.53
N VAL A 658 -40.33 33.87 -20.29
CA VAL A 658 -40.52 34.57 -19.03
C VAL A 658 -41.46 35.78 -19.28
N ARG A 659 -42.58 35.80 -18.55
CA ARG A 659 -43.56 36.88 -18.57
C ARG A 659 -43.76 37.44 -17.16
N ASP A 660 -43.62 38.74 -16.95
CA ASP A 660 -43.74 39.38 -15.63
C ASP A 660 -42.87 38.69 -14.55
N ASN A 661 -41.63 38.34 -14.87
CA ASN A 661 -40.68 37.62 -14.04
C ASN A 661 -41.11 36.18 -13.65
N ALA A 662 -42.17 35.61 -14.27
CA ALA A 662 -42.60 34.26 -14.09
C ALA A 662 -42.35 33.40 -15.36
N VAL A 663 -41.88 32.18 -15.18
CA VAL A 663 -41.71 31.22 -16.30
C VAL A 663 -43.08 30.71 -16.71
N VAL A 664 -43.47 31.01 -17.95
CA VAL A 664 -44.75 30.61 -18.52
C VAL A 664 -44.65 29.29 -19.28
N HIS A 665 -43.54 29.07 -20.01
CA HIS A 665 -43.32 27.88 -20.79
C HIS A 665 -41.84 27.57 -20.96
N GLU A 666 -41.52 26.27 -21.04
CA GLU A 666 -40.21 25.79 -21.41
C GLU A 666 -40.34 24.79 -22.57
N GLY A 667 -39.56 25.00 -23.61
CA GLY A 667 -39.66 24.17 -24.80
C GLY A 667 -38.45 24.30 -25.72
N ARG A 668 -38.49 23.53 -26.79
CA ARG A 668 -37.45 23.56 -27.82
C ARG A 668 -37.75 24.58 -28.87
N LEU A 669 -36.72 25.07 -29.51
CA LEU A 669 -36.80 25.96 -30.65
C LEU A 669 -37.23 25.16 -31.89
N ALA A 670 -38.41 25.48 -32.47
CA ALA A 670 -38.86 24.84 -33.71
C ALA A 670 -38.14 25.44 -34.93
N SER A 671 -37.96 26.80 -34.96
CA SER A 671 -37.21 27.46 -36.02
C SER A 671 -36.54 28.75 -35.55
N LEU A 672 -35.36 29.02 -36.06
CA LEU A 672 -34.62 30.28 -35.87
C LEU A 672 -34.33 30.89 -37.22
N LYS A 673 -34.92 32.07 -37.50
CA LYS A 673 -34.82 32.74 -38.78
C LYS A 673 -34.30 34.16 -38.60
N ARG A 674 -33.53 34.63 -39.58
CA ARG A 674 -33.19 36.06 -39.72
C ARG A 674 -33.72 36.53 -41.07
N PHE A 675 -34.68 37.46 -41.04
CA PHE A 675 -35.50 37.87 -42.18
C PHE A 675 -36.27 36.66 -42.79
N LYS A 676 -35.80 36.09 -43.88
CA LYS A 676 -36.41 34.89 -44.55
C LYS A 676 -35.57 33.65 -44.50
N ASP A 677 -34.29 33.77 -44.05
CA ASP A 677 -33.32 32.69 -44.09
C ASP A 677 -33.21 31.99 -42.74
N ASP A 678 -33.11 30.64 -42.77
CA ASP A 678 -32.85 29.84 -41.59
C ASP A 678 -31.37 30.03 -41.19
N VAL A 679 -31.11 30.37 -39.92
CA VAL A 679 -29.79 30.63 -39.38
C VAL A 679 -29.48 29.64 -38.24
N ARG A 680 -28.20 29.31 -38.07
CA ARG A 680 -27.76 28.43 -37.02
C ARG A 680 -27.65 29.10 -35.66
N GLU A 681 -27.23 30.37 -35.66
CA GLU A 681 -27.10 31.21 -34.45
C GLU A 681 -27.37 32.67 -34.77
N VAL A 682 -27.84 33.44 -33.76
CA VAL A 682 -28.02 34.89 -33.80
C VAL A 682 -27.36 35.49 -32.55
N THR A 683 -26.51 36.48 -32.78
CA THR A 683 -25.76 37.20 -31.71
C THR A 683 -26.48 38.42 -31.24
N GLU A 684 -26.02 38.98 -30.14
CA GLU A 684 -26.49 40.21 -29.51
C GLU A 684 -26.62 41.36 -30.51
N GLY A 685 -27.69 42.16 -30.37
CA GLY A 685 -27.99 43.34 -31.19
C GLY A 685 -28.71 43.01 -32.50
N TYR A 686 -28.90 41.75 -32.87
CA TYR A 686 -29.62 41.39 -34.09
C TYR A 686 -31.07 40.95 -33.83
N GLU A 687 -31.90 41.20 -34.80
CA GLU A 687 -33.30 40.72 -34.79
C GLU A 687 -33.40 39.33 -35.39
N CYS A 688 -34.30 38.51 -34.84
CA CYS A 688 -34.57 37.15 -35.28
C CYS A 688 -36.02 36.76 -35.13
N GLY A 689 -36.49 35.80 -35.93
CA GLY A 689 -37.80 35.19 -35.82
C GLY A 689 -37.65 33.82 -35.10
N ILE A 690 -38.31 33.66 -33.98
CA ILE A 690 -38.28 32.49 -33.13
C ILE A 690 -39.66 31.82 -33.15
N ALA A 691 -39.73 30.53 -33.48
CA ALA A 691 -40.92 29.74 -33.25
C ALA A 691 -40.60 28.64 -32.23
N LEU A 692 -41.48 28.43 -31.27
CA LEU A 692 -41.37 27.41 -30.23
C LEU A 692 -42.18 26.15 -30.64
N GLU A 693 -41.70 24.99 -30.22
CA GLU A 693 -42.45 23.74 -30.39
C GLU A 693 -43.65 23.72 -29.42
N ASN A 694 -44.85 23.44 -29.95
CA ASN A 694 -46.09 23.24 -29.17
C ASN A 694 -46.54 24.42 -28.29
N PHE A 695 -46.05 25.64 -28.52
CA PHE A 695 -46.46 26.82 -27.77
C PHE A 695 -46.72 28.00 -28.67
N ASN A 696 -47.98 28.55 -28.63
CA ASN A 696 -48.44 29.62 -29.48
C ASN A 696 -48.86 30.90 -28.71
N ASP A 697 -48.97 30.88 -27.37
CA ASP A 697 -49.33 32.03 -26.54
C ASP A 697 -48.13 32.92 -26.15
N ILE A 698 -47.37 33.32 -27.16
CA ILE A 698 -46.28 34.28 -26.98
C ILE A 698 -46.88 35.69 -27.07
N ARG A 699 -46.45 36.62 -26.24
CA ARG A 699 -46.89 38.03 -26.23
C ARG A 699 -45.76 39.00 -26.46
N VAL A 700 -46.11 40.15 -26.96
CA VAL A 700 -45.14 41.26 -27.09
C VAL A 700 -44.69 41.68 -25.67
N GLY A 701 -43.40 41.76 -25.46
CA GLY A 701 -42.79 42.05 -24.15
C GLY A 701 -42.34 40.82 -23.36
N ASP A 702 -42.65 39.57 -23.85
CA ASP A 702 -42.11 38.34 -23.27
C ASP A 702 -40.57 38.30 -23.44
N LEU A 703 -39.87 37.78 -22.43
CA LEU A 703 -38.43 37.55 -22.47
C LEU A 703 -38.16 36.09 -22.76
N LEU A 704 -37.40 35.81 -23.83
CA LEU A 704 -37.01 34.49 -24.22
C LEU A 704 -35.57 34.24 -23.74
N GLU A 705 -35.38 33.33 -22.76
CA GLU A 705 -34.07 32.92 -22.29
C GLU A 705 -33.65 31.63 -22.99
N ALA A 706 -32.56 31.70 -23.75
CA ALA A 706 -31.97 30.54 -24.41
C ALA A 706 -30.93 29.89 -23.48
N TYR A 707 -31.09 28.58 -23.24
CA TYR A 707 -30.16 27.79 -22.47
C TYR A 707 -29.87 26.43 -23.16
N VAL A 708 -28.73 25.86 -22.83
CA VAL A 708 -28.35 24.52 -23.30
C VAL A 708 -28.11 23.65 -22.07
N VAL A 709 -28.65 22.47 -22.10
CA VAL A 709 -28.44 21.46 -21.07
C VAL A 709 -27.20 20.65 -21.45
N GLU A 710 -26.10 20.93 -20.80
CA GLU A 710 -24.85 20.20 -20.98
C GLU A 710 -24.78 19.04 -19.99
N LYS A 711 -24.38 17.87 -20.48
CA LYS A 711 -24.06 16.73 -19.63
C LYS A 711 -22.64 16.96 -19.09
N VAL A 712 -22.53 17.30 -17.82
CA VAL A 712 -21.25 17.41 -17.12
C VAL A 712 -21.01 16.12 -16.36
N ALA A 713 -19.80 15.57 -16.45
CA ALA A 713 -19.42 14.42 -15.63
C ALA A 713 -19.61 14.76 -14.14
N GLY A 714 -20.21 13.85 -13.38
CA GLY A 714 -20.35 14.03 -11.95
C GLY A 714 -18.95 14.16 -11.31
N THR A 715 -18.75 15.18 -10.51
CA THR A 715 -17.53 15.32 -9.71
C THR A 715 -17.73 14.69 -8.34
N LEU A 716 -16.71 14.02 -7.83
CA LEU A 716 -16.66 13.56 -6.45
C LEU A 716 -16.49 14.81 -5.58
N ALA A 717 -17.52 15.18 -4.83
CA ALA A 717 -17.48 16.29 -3.88
C ALA A 717 -16.79 15.88 -2.58
#